data_1d770a95dd66be7c181f933954210ad5
#
_entry.id   1d770a95dd66be7c181f933954210ad5
#
_cell.length_a   1.000
_cell.length_b   1.000
_cell.length_c   1.000
_cell.angle_alpha   90.00
_cell.angle_beta   90.00
_cell.angle_gamma   90.00
#
_symmetry.space_group_name_H-M   'P 1'
#
loop_
_entity.id
_entity.type
_entity.pdbx_description
1 polymer ?
#
loop_
_entity_poly.entity_id
_entity_poly.type
_entity_poly.pdbx_seq_one_letter_code
_entity_poly.pdbx_strand_id
1 'polypeptide(L)'
;MEQWLSDLNDEQRAVVMHGRGPLLVVAGAGTGKTRVITTRIAQLIRSEQARPGQVLALTFTEKAAREMEERLYDLIGWQSYEVAVMTFNAFGAELLGRFASHDGRSVRGGLLKEDQKSLLLKQHLSQLELKYYGRQSDWMEFLDRIVGYIGKLQNAGISVQRYQNFVEGLRKEPHGLHPNEIDEQEDLANLYKLYEEVKEATGTYDFYDQLFLPLQILQQKSNLVERLRAEYKFVLVDEYQDTNSVQDQLLRMIVPTDGNIFAVGDDDQAIYGFRGADISNILSFSQHFNISKTAVLAQNYRSSQPILDAAYRLIKHNDPDRLEIKLGIDKHLVGFRSNGQVRFTEYDSVHDERQAVVAQIVSRIQHGEQASDMAVLSTRHAVLAAVAKDLQASKVPFELSTSVNIFEQPELISLWYLLRWLVWQTDENAIAHVVMGPFIGWNTADYRRVLEGAREHLMTFEEALERDEGQLARELIQKLAQWRSWAAELPVSRVAYRLVFETGVVQDWYQKAEKSPRMQRVFEDLQRWFEQMKDFENIEENTTVLQYCLQYQRPPRVEAVEPVGDAGGVKLLTVHASKGLEFETVYLAGCTKRNWSPARNTSALEMPGGLIEVAEFPLQHEFRRLMYVAATRAKTNLFVSAAVKTQSGISDPVSPHVRELMGSSEQSLVRASDKPLSKLGSVMVKLRKYYPLAQTEDVARPLPFEGPDGWLELSVTALDGYNFCPFDFYLQHVLKISQPIGPALSFGTVLHGLFESYYKDKLAGEVRSAAQYQALLDNSWSDRGYEDRPSADRDKQLAAETLSWFLARENRGDAKILASEARIRLEIPEARLRLTGKMDAIFETGAGIEIRDFKTGRTQTDPAKLADKSKVNFQLRTYALAYERQHDKAPELVTLDYVVTRIEGSAHLSAAILRNHRAKLVELADRLRQRDFAPNLSALHSCAAVRYYGNGEVEADEA
;
A
#
# COMPACT_ATOMS: atom_id res chain seq x y z
N MET A 1 -20.01 37.58 -9.02
CA MET A 1 -19.50 36.27 -9.50
C MET A 1 -18.53 35.78 -8.47
N GLU A 2 -18.73 34.59 -7.93
CA GLU A 2 -17.85 34.11 -6.86
C GLU A 2 -16.43 33.96 -7.39
N GLN A 3 -15.43 34.26 -6.56
CA GLN A 3 -14.02 34.34 -6.95
C GLN A 3 -13.50 33.08 -7.63
N TRP A 4 -13.93 31.88 -7.20
CA TRP A 4 -13.54 30.59 -7.73
C TRP A 4 -14.05 30.32 -9.17
N LEU A 5 -15.15 30.99 -9.63
CA LEU A 5 -15.62 30.95 -11.03
C LEU A 5 -14.82 31.93 -11.91
N SER A 6 -14.30 33.01 -11.34
CA SER A 6 -13.48 33.98 -12.08
C SER A 6 -12.13 33.41 -12.50
N ASP A 7 -11.64 32.42 -11.77
CA ASP A 7 -10.35 31.76 -12.01
C ASP A 7 -10.41 30.70 -13.12
N LEU A 8 -11.58 30.42 -13.67
CA LEU A 8 -11.79 29.49 -14.79
C LEU A 8 -11.70 30.24 -16.12
N ASN A 9 -11.05 29.62 -17.10
CA ASN A 9 -11.15 30.08 -18.48
C ASN A 9 -12.58 29.84 -19.05
N ASP A 10 -12.86 30.34 -20.23
CA ASP A 10 -14.20 30.28 -20.81
C ASP A 10 -14.65 28.85 -21.10
N GLU A 11 -13.74 27.96 -21.58
CA GLU A 11 -14.01 26.55 -21.82
C GLU A 11 -14.37 25.84 -20.50
N GLN A 12 -13.54 25.99 -19.49
CA GLN A 12 -13.74 25.41 -18.16
C GLN A 12 -15.03 25.91 -17.51
N ARG A 13 -15.30 27.23 -17.63
CA ARG A 13 -16.53 27.85 -17.12
C ARG A 13 -17.76 27.30 -17.81
N ALA A 14 -17.74 27.17 -19.13
CA ALA A 14 -18.86 26.60 -19.89
C ALA A 14 -19.17 25.17 -19.46
N VAL A 15 -18.15 24.37 -19.20
CA VAL A 15 -18.25 22.98 -18.71
C VAL A 15 -18.78 22.92 -17.28
N VAL A 16 -18.29 23.77 -16.38
CA VAL A 16 -18.74 23.84 -14.99
C VAL A 16 -20.19 24.30 -14.90
N MET A 17 -20.61 25.18 -15.78
CA MET A 17 -21.99 25.72 -15.84
C MET A 17 -22.94 24.83 -16.67
N HIS A 18 -22.52 23.65 -17.12
CA HIS A 18 -23.41 22.72 -17.81
C HIS A 18 -24.69 22.46 -16.99
N GLY A 19 -25.81 22.41 -17.63
CA GLY A 19 -27.09 22.17 -16.97
C GLY A 19 -27.27 20.74 -16.49
N ARG A 20 -28.37 20.11 -16.82
CA ARG A 20 -28.68 18.70 -16.58
C ARG A 20 -28.42 17.88 -17.85
N GLY A 21 -28.29 16.56 -17.64
CA GLY A 21 -28.06 15.59 -18.69
C GLY A 21 -26.59 15.14 -18.78
N PRO A 22 -26.32 14.19 -19.66
CA PRO A 22 -24.96 13.63 -19.80
C PRO A 22 -24.04 14.62 -20.54
N LEU A 23 -22.79 14.68 -20.08
CA LEU A 23 -21.72 15.45 -20.71
C LEU A 23 -20.42 14.66 -20.74
N LEU A 24 -19.81 14.54 -21.91
CA LEU A 24 -18.42 14.11 -22.07
C LEU A 24 -17.54 15.34 -22.22
N VAL A 25 -16.53 15.44 -21.36
CA VAL A 25 -15.48 16.46 -21.39
C VAL A 25 -14.18 15.82 -21.84
N VAL A 26 -13.77 16.11 -23.06
CA VAL A 26 -12.49 15.67 -23.60
C VAL A 26 -11.44 16.68 -23.15
N ALA A 27 -10.58 16.26 -22.22
CA ALA A 27 -9.63 17.13 -21.54
C ALA A 27 -8.22 16.55 -21.57
N GLY A 28 -7.35 17.12 -22.37
CA GLY A 28 -5.97 16.68 -22.51
C GLY A 28 -5.15 16.80 -21.23
N ALA A 29 -3.88 16.37 -21.28
CA ALA A 29 -2.96 16.52 -20.15
C ALA A 29 -2.81 18.00 -19.77
N GLY A 30 -2.84 18.31 -18.46
CA GLY A 30 -2.58 19.67 -17.95
C GLY A 30 -3.64 20.74 -18.25
N THR A 31 -4.87 20.34 -18.65
CA THR A 31 -5.98 21.27 -18.92
C THR A 31 -6.85 21.56 -17.69
N GLY A 32 -6.56 20.95 -16.55
CA GLY A 32 -7.28 21.16 -15.29
C GLY A 32 -8.49 20.27 -15.08
N LYS A 33 -8.48 19.00 -15.55
CA LYS A 33 -9.54 17.99 -15.37
C LYS A 33 -10.14 17.97 -13.97
N THR A 34 -9.31 17.70 -12.97
CA THR A 34 -9.72 17.58 -11.57
C THR A 34 -10.30 18.89 -11.04
N ARG A 35 -9.75 20.05 -11.45
CA ARG A 35 -10.29 21.36 -11.09
C ARG A 35 -11.72 21.55 -11.61
N VAL A 36 -11.97 21.16 -12.85
CA VAL A 36 -13.29 21.27 -13.47
C VAL A 36 -14.32 20.39 -12.77
N ILE A 37 -13.94 19.14 -12.41
CA ILE A 37 -14.83 18.23 -11.68
C ILE A 37 -15.18 18.80 -10.30
N THR A 38 -14.19 19.19 -9.50
CA THR A 38 -14.41 19.71 -8.14
C THR A 38 -15.22 21.00 -8.16
N THR A 39 -14.90 21.89 -9.10
CA THR A 39 -15.66 23.14 -9.27
C THR A 39 -17.10 22.86 -9.73
N ARG A 40 -17.31 21.84 -10.58
CA ARG A 40 -18.66 21.43 -11.00
C ARG A 40 -19.49 20.92 -9.83
N ILE A 41 -18.90 20.09 -8.96
CA ILE A 41 -19.57 19.60 -7.75
C ILE A 41 -19.95 20.79 -6.85
N ALA A 42 -19.02 21.69 -6.60
CA ALA A 42 -19.26 22.89 -5.80
C ALA A 42 -20.40 23.75 -6.41
N GLN A 43 -20.42 23.90 -7.74
CA GLN A 43 -21.48 24.64 -8.45
C GLN A 43 -22.85 23.97 -8.29
N LEU A 44 -22.95 22.64 -8.43
CA LEU A 44 -24.18 21.91 -8.26
C LEU A 44 -24.79 22.09 -6.86
N ILE A 45 -23.94 22.06 -5.83
CA ILE A 45 -24.37 22.18 -4.44
C ILE A 45 -24.75 23.62 -4.12
N ARG A 46 -23.91 24.59 -4.45
CA ARG A 46 -24.18 26.01 -4.18
C ARG A 46 -25.36 26.60 -4.94
N SER A 47 -25.61 26.10 -6.15
CA SER A 47 -26.79 26.50 -6.92
C SER A 47 -28.05 25.71 -6.54
N GLU A 48 -28.01 24.91 -5.50
CA GLU A 48 -29.10 24.07 -4.99
C GLU A 48 -29.68 23.08 -6.02
N GLN A 49 -28.89 22.76 -7.07
CA GLN A 49 -29.30 21.78 -8.08
C GLN A 49 -29.16 20.34 -7.53
N ALA A 50 -28.28 20.15 -6.58
CA ALA A 50 -28.07 18.88 -5.87
C ALA A 50 -27.82 19.11 -4.39
N ARG A 51 -28.28 18.18 -3.53
CA ARG A 51 -27.78 18.04 -2.17
C ARG A 51 -26.43 17.31 -2.19
N PRO A 52 -25.50 17.59 -1.26
CA PRO A 52 -24.19 16.93 -1.27
C PRO A 52 -24.27 15.40 -1.38
N GLY A 53 -25.10 14.74 -0.57
CA GLY A 53 -25.30 13.27 -0.60
C GLY A 53 -25.97 12.71 -1.87
N GLN A 54 -26.38 13.58 -2.82
CA GLN A 54 -26.91 13.15 -4.12
C GLN A 54 -25.84 13.14 -5.23
N VAL A 55 -24.59 13.49 -4.87
CA VAL A 55 -23.46 13.56 -5.80
C VAL A 55 -22.50 12.42 -5.52
N LEU A 56 -22.24 11.62 -6.55
CA LEU A 56 -21.21 10.57 -6.55
C LEU A 56 -20.08 10.98 -7.48
N ALA A 57 -18.88 11.08 -6.97
CA ALA A 57 -17.66 11.37 -7.73
C ALA A 57 -16.72 10.16 -7.68
N LEU A 58 -16.46 9.57 -8.85
CA LEU A 58 -15.64 8.37 -9.00
C LEU A 58 -14.31 8.70 -9.67
N THR A 59 -13.25 8.16 -9.11
CA THR A 59 -11.88 8.32 -9.61
C THR A 59 -11.14 6.98 -9.63
N PHE A 60 -9.95 6.97 -10.23
CA PHE A 60 -9.19 5.74 -10.42
C PHE A 60 -8.27 5.38 -9.24
N THR A 61 -7.79 6.37 -8.48
CA THR A 61 -6.83 6.16 -7.39
C THR A 61 -7.26 6.80 -6.08
N GLU A 62 -6.88 6.18 -4.96
CA GLU A 62 -7.09 6.72 -3.60
C GLU A 62 -6.49 8.13 -3.43
N LYS A 63 -5.32 8.35 -4.05
CA LYS A 63 -4.68 9.67 -4.02
C LYS A 63 -5.52 10.73 -4.70
N ALA A 64 -6.09 10.40 -5.88
CA ALA A 64 -6.94 11.34 -6.61
C ALA A 64 -8.25 11.60 -5.86
N ALA A 65 -8.82 10.59 -5.19
CA ALA A 65 -10.01 10.77 -4.35
C ALA A 65 -9.72 11.75 -3.20
N ARG A 66 -8.64 11.55 -2.45
CA ARG A 66 -8.24 12.45 -1.35
C ARG A 66 -7.97 13.87 -1.83
N GLU A 67 -7.23 14.03 -2.93
CA GLU A 67 -6.96 15.35 -3.52
C GLU A 67 -8.28 16.05 -3.97
N MET A 68 -9.24 15.29 -4.45
CA MET A 68 -10.56 15.79 -4.80
C MET A 68 -11.35 16.22 -3.56
N GLU A 69 -11.33 15.44 -2.49
CA GLU A 69 -11.96 15.76 -1.20
C GLU A 69 -11.37 17.04 -0.58
N GLU A 70 -10.04 17.17 -0.54
CA GLU A 70 -9.35 18.36 -0.03
C GLU A 70 -9.75 19.61 -0.81
N ARG A 71 -9.76 19.54 -2.13
CA ARG A 71 -10.19 20.67 -2.99
C ARG A 71 -11.67 21.00 -2.83
N LEU A 72 -12.52 20.01 -2.63
CA LEU A 72 -13.94 20.24 -2.34
C LEU A 72 -14.12 20.91 -0.98
N TYR A 73 -13.34 20.50 0.04
CA TYR A 73 -13.37 21.15 1.34
C TYR A 73 -13.02 22.65 1.23
N ASP A 74 -12.01 23.00 0.45
CA ASP A 74 -11.64 24.39 0.19
C ASP A 74 -12.75 25.18 -0.50
N LEU A 75 -13.55 24.52 -1.35
CA LEU A 75 -14.61 25.16 -2.12
C LEU A 75 -15.93 25.29 -1.35
N ILE A 76 -16.35 24.27 -0.62
CA ILE A 76 -17.71 24.18 -0.01
C ILE A 76 -17.69 23.87 1.50
N GLY A 77 -16.50 23.80 2.12
CA GLY A 77 -16.35 23.57 3.54
C GLY A 77 -16.89 22.20 3.98
N TRP A 78 -17.51 22.14 5.15
CA TRP A 78 -18.01 20.90 5.76
C TRP A 78 -19.01 20.13 4.91
N GLN A 79 -19.70 20.76 3.96
CA GLN A 79 -20.63 20.08 3.04
C GLN A 79 -19.92 19.06 2.14
N SER A 80 -18.59 19.17 1.95
CA SER A 80 -17.78 18.21 1.19
C SER A 80 -17.83 16.81 1.77
N TYR A 81 -17.96 16.67 3.10
CA TYR A 81 -18.02 15.35 3.76
C TYR A 81 -19.29 14.53 3.47
N GLU A 82 -20.33 15.18 2.96
CA GLU A 82 -21.55 14.50 2.54
C GLU A 82 -21.52 14.08 1.06
N VAL A 83 -20.54 14.56 0.28
CA VAL A 83 -20.34 14.17 -1.12
C VAL A 83 -19.65 12.82 -1.16
N ALA A 84 -20.20 11.86 -1.90
CA ALA A 84 -19.56 10.56 -2.08
C ALA A 84 -18.39 10.68 -3.08
N VAL A 85 -17.16 10.87 -2.57
CA VAL A 85 -15.93 10.89 -3.38
C VAL A 85 -15.13 9.62 -3.08
N MET A 86 -14.91 8.78 -4.09
CA MET A 86 -14.23 7.50 -3.86
C MET A 86 -13.69 6.89 -5.16
N THR A 87 -12.90 5.83 -5.02
CA THR A 87 -12.49 5.02 -6.16
C THR A 87 -13.62 4.10 -6.60
N PHE A 88 -13.58 3.62 -7.85
CA PHE A 88 -14.54 2.60 -8.32
C PHE A 88 -14.56 1.37 -7.41
N ASN A 89 -13.40 0.90 -6.96
CA ASN A 89 -13.32 -0.27 -6.08
C ASN A 89 -13.89 0.01 -4.69
N ALA A 90 -13.64 1.19 -4.12
CA ALA A 90 -14.24 1.59 -2.84
C ALA A 90 -15.77 1.65 -2.96
N PHE A 91 -16.29 2.22 -4.06
CA PHE A 91 -17.72 2.23 -4.34
C PHE A 91 -18.29 0.83 -4.50
N GLY A 92 -17.61 -0.04 -5.24
CA GLY A 92 -18.00 -1.43 -5.40
C GLY A 92 -18.00 -2.20 -4.08
N ALA A 93 -16.97 -2.01 -3.24
CA ALA A 93 -16.90 -2.60 -1.90
C ALA A 93 -18.04 -2.12 -0.99
N GLU A 94 -18.40 -0.84 -1.06
CA GLU A 94 -19.58 -0.30 -0.36
C GLU A 94 -20.87 -0.96 -0.85
N LEU A 95 -21.06 -1.06 -2.16
CA LEU A 95 -22.23 -1.74 -2.73
C LEU A 95 -22.27 -3.22 -2.34
N LEU A 96 -21.16 -3.89 -2.36
CA LEU A 96 -21.04 -5.29 -1.94
C LEU A 96 -21.44 -5.44 -0.47
N GLY A 97 -20.92 -4.60 0.42
CA GLY A 97 -21.30 -4.59 1.84
C GLY A 97 -22.78 -4.32 2.07
N ARG A 98 -23.39 -3.45 1.26
CA ARG A 98 -24.83 -3.10 1.35
C ARG A 98 -25.74 -4.18 0.79
N PHE A 99 -25.34 -4.91 -0.26
CA PHE A 99 -26.25 -5.72 -1.07
C PHE A 99 -25.93 -7.22 -1.10
N ALA A 100 -24.79 -7.69 -0.63
CA ALA A 100 -24.43 -9.11 -0.66
C ALA A 100 -25.50 -10.02 -0.01
N SER A 101 -26.09 -9.57 1.10
CA SER A 101 -27.14 -10.32 1.80
C SER A 101 -28.44 -10.48 0.98
N HIS A 102 -28.69 -9.59 0.02
CA HIS A 102 -29.85 -9.70 -0.88
C HIS A 102 -29.71 -10.84 -1.91
N ASP A 103 -28.48 -11.29 -2.15
CA ASP A 103 -28.17 -12.42 -3.02
C ASP A 103 -27.86 -13.72 -2.23
N GLY A 104 -28.04 -13.68 -0.91
CA GLY A 104 -27.72 -14.82 -0.02
C GLY A 104 -26.23 -15.04 0.19
N ARG A 105 -25.36 -14.19 -0.35
CA ARG A 105 -23.89 -14.32 -0.22
C ARG A 105 -23.41 -13.79 1.11
N SER A 106 -22.44 -14.48 1.69
CA SER A 106 -21.63 -13.96 2.78
C SER A 106 -20.35 -13.39 2.21
N VAL A 107 -19.98 -12.17 2.63
CA VAL A 107 -18.70 -11.53 2.30
C VAL A 107 -17.86 -11.29 3.56
N ARG A 108 -18.12 -12.07 4.58
CA ARG A 108 -17.62 -11.86 5.94
C ARG A 108 -16.21 -12.45 6.16
N GLY A 109 -15.75 -13.33 5.24
CA GLY A 109 -14.38 -13.86 5.22
C GLY A 109 -13.32 -12.84 4.81
N GLY A 110 -13.75 -11.66 4.32
CA GLY A 110 -12.85 -10.55 4.02
C GLY A 110 -12.24 -10.57 2.62
N LEU A 111 -11.40 -9.57 2.36
CA LEU A 111 -10.70 -9.39 1.08
C LEU A 111 -9.45 -10.26 1.03
N LEU A 112 -9.37 -11.15 0.04
CA LEU A 112 -8.19 -11.98 -0.22
C LEU A 112 -7.02 -11.12 -0.75
N LYS A 113 -5.85 -11.28 -0.16
CA LYS A 113 -4.58 -10.75 -0.66
C LYS A 113 -4.09 -11.58 -1.87
N GLU A 114 -3.17 -11.05 -2.66
CA GLU A 114 -2.72 -11.71 -3.90
C GLU A 114 -2.15 -13.11 -3.67
N ASP A 115 -1.32 -13.29 -2.65
CA ASP A 115 -0.72 -14.57 -2.29
C ASP A 115 -1.73 -15.58 -1.68
N GLN A 116 -2.77 -15.08 -1.03
CA GLN A 116 -3.85 -15.90 -0.46
C GLN A 116 -4.73 -16.55 -1.53
N LYS A 117 -4.93 -15.88 -2.67
CA LYS A 117 -5.78 -16.37 -3.77
C LYS A 117 -5.28 -17.70 -4.34
N SER A 118 -4.00 -17.74 -4.72
CA SER A 118 -3.37 -18.93 -5.29
C SER A 118 -3.27 -20.06 -4.28
N LEU A 119 -3.01 -19.73 -3.01
CA LEU A 119 -2.95 -20.68 -1.93
C LEU A 119 -4.33 -21.33 -1.68
N LEU A 120 -5.38 -20.51 -1.60
CA LEU A 120 -6.75 -20.97 -1.43
C LEU A 120 -7.18 -21.92 -2.57
N LEU A 121 -6.87 -21.58 -3.82
CA LEU A 121 -7.18 -22.43 -4.95
C LEU A 121 -6.38 -23.75 -4.92
N LYS A 122 -5.10 -23.70 -4.48
CA LYS A 122 -4.24 -24.88 -4.35
C LYS A 122 -4.80 -25.92 -3.38
N GLN A 123 -5.31 -25.50 -2.23
CA GLN A 123 -5.88 -26.41 -1.21
C GLN A 123 -7.06 -27.24 -1.74
N HIS A 124 -7.78 -26.72 -2.73
CA HIS A 124 -8.97 -27.35 -3.29
C HIS A 124 -8.73 -28.00 -4.67
N LEU A 125 -7.51 -27.91 -5.20
CA LEU A 125 -7.17 -28.37 -6.54
C LEU A 125 -7.41 -29.90 -6.74
N SER A 126 -7.27 -30.69 -5.70
CA SER A 126 -7.55 -32.13 -5.71
C SER A 126 -9.01 -32.49 -6.03
N GLN A 127 -9.93 -31.54 -6.03
CA GLN A 127 -11.32 -31.69 -6.43
C GLN A 127 -11.50 -31.69 -7.96
N LEU A 128 -10.46 -31.32 -8.71
CA LEU A 128 -10.50 -31.24 -10.17
C LEU A 128 -9.58 -32.30 -10.80
N GLU A 129 -10.07 -32.90 -11.88
CA GLU A 129 -9.26 -33.69 -12.82
C GLU A 129 -8.94 -32.80 -14.02
N LEU A 130 -7.71 -32.31 -14.10
CA LEU A 130 -7.23 -31.44 -15.16
C LEU A 130 -6.68 -32.28 -16.31
N LYS A 131 -7.18 -32.02 -17.51
CA LYS A 131 -6.81 -32.78 -18.72
C LYS A 131 -5.53 -32.27 -19.36
N TYR A 132 -5.45 -30.94 -19.52
CA TYR A 132 -4.33 -30.26 -20.17
C TYR A 132 -3.26 -29.85 -19.14
N TYR A 133 -3.68 -29.25 -18.01
CA TYR A 133 -2.78 -28.74 -16.98
C TYR A 133 -2.43 -29.74 -15.87
N GLY A 134 -2.75 -31.00 -15.99
CA GLY A 134 -2.59 -32.02 -14.94
C GLY A 134 -1.17 -32.25 -14.42
N ARG A 135 -0.14 -31.69 -15.08
CA ARG A 135 1.26 -31.81 -14.66
C ARG A 135 1.95 -30.45 -14.71
N GLN A 136 2.18 -29.87 -13.54
CA GLN A 136 2.92 -28.62 -13.41
C GLN A 136 4.19 -28.84 -12.55
N SER A 137 5.29 -28.24 -12.96
CA SER A 137 6.55 -28.27 -12.20
C SER A 137 6.52 -27.30 -11.02
N ASP A 138 5.81 -26.18 -11.17
CA ASP A 138 5.59 -25.15 -10.14
C ASP A 138 4.11 -24.78 -10.12
N TRP A 139 3.39 -25.36 -9.18
CA TRP A 139 1.95 -25.13 -9.02
C TRP A 139 1.63 -23.71 -8.58
N MET A 140 2.48 -23.08 -7.76
CA MET A 140 2.19 -21.72 -7.30
C MET A 140 2.33 -20.69 -8.42
N GLU A 141 3.41 -20.77 -9.21
CA GLU A 141 3.58 -19.89 -10.37
C GLU A 141 2.45 -20.11 -11.40
N PHE A 142 2.00 -21.37 -11.57
CA PHE A 142 0.88 -21.68 -12.44
C PHE A 142 -0.43 -21.06 -11.90
N LEU A 143 -0.75 -21.26 -10.62
CA LEU A 143 -1.98 -20.76 -10.02
C LEU A 143 -2.01 -19.23 -9.95
N ASP A 144 -0.87 -18.55 -9.73
CA ASP A 144 -0.78 -17.09 -9.85
C ASP A 144 -1.20 -16.61 -11.25
N ARG A 145 -0.81 -17.34 -12.30
CA ARG A 145 -1.24 -17.02 -13.68
C ARG A 145 -2.73 -17.28 -13.88
N ILE A 146 -3.27 -18.35 -13.31
CA ILE A 146 -4.70 -18.68 -13.36
C ILE A 146 -5.53 -17.61 -12.65
N VAL A 147 -5.16 -17.23 -11.43
CA VAL A 147 -5.86 -16.18 -10.68
C VAL A 147 -5.81 -14.83 -11.42
N GLY A 148 -4.64 -14.50 -11.99
CA GLY A 148 -4.52 -13.31 -12.83
C GLY A 148 -5.37 -13.38 -14.11
N TYR A 149 -5.53 -14.55 -14.70
CA TYR A 149 -6.40 -14.78 -15.84
C TYR A 149 -7.89 -14.65 -15.47
N ILE A 150 -8.31 -15.25 -14.36
CA ILE A 150 -9.67 -15.11 -13.81
C ILE A 150 -9.99 -13.63 -13.56
N GLY A 151 -9.06 -12.87 -12.98
CA GLY A 151 -9.24 -11.43 -12.78
C GLY A 151 -9.47 -10.65 -14.09
N LYS A 152 -8.80 -11.06 -15.19
CA LYS A 152 -9.06 -10.47 -16.52
C LYS A 152 -10.47 -10.81 -17.01
N LEU A 153 -10.94 -12.04 -16.83
CA LEU A 153 -12.30 -12.44 -17.17
C LEU A 153 -13.34 -11.62 -16.40
N GLN A 154 -13.14 -11.48 -15.09
CA GLN A 154 -14.02 -10.70 -14.22
C GLN A 154 -14.05 -9.22 -14.64
N ASN A 155 -12.88 -8.59 -14.92
CA ASN A 155 -12.83 -7.21 -15.42
C ASN A 155 -13.53 -7.01 -16.77
N ALA A 156 -13.57 -8.07 -17.59
CA ALA A 156 -14.31 -8.09 -18.86
C ALA A 156 -15.80 -8.40 -18.68
N GLY A 157 -16.26 -8.66 -17.45
CA GLY A 157 -17.66 -9.00 -17.16
C GLY A 157 -18.03 -10.45 -17.56
N ILE A 158 -17.06 -11.35 -17.62
CA ILE A 158 -17.28 -12.78 -17.97
C ILE A 158 -17.49 -13.57 -16.70
N SER A 159 -18.71 -14.08 -16.51
CA SER A 159 -19.05 -14.99 -15.41
C SER A 159 -18.60 -16.42 -15.73
N VAL A 160 -18.50 -17.26 -14.68
CA VAL A 160 -18.26 -18.71 -14.81
C VAL A 160 -19.21 -19.35 -15.84
N GLN A 161 -20.51 -19.06 -15.70
CA GLN A 161 -21.53 -19.63 -16.61
C GLN A 161 -21.32 -19.20 -18.06
N ARG A 162 -20.97 -17.93 -18.29
CA ARG A 162 -20.71 -17.43 -19.65
C ARG A 162 -19.48 -18.12 -20.25
N TYR A 163 -18.44 -18.33 -19.45
CA TYR A 163 -17.24 -18.99 -19.93
C TYR A 163 -17.47 -20.50 -20.20
N GLN A 164 -18.20 -21.18 -19.33
CA GLN A 164 -18.59 -22.57 -19.54
C GLN A 164 -19.44 -22.74 -20.82
N ASN A 165 -20.43 -21.87 -21.03
CA ASN A 165 -21.25 -21.89 -22.24
C ASN A 165 -20.41 -21.67 -23.51
N PHE A 166 -19.39 -20.81 -23.44
CA PHE A 166 -18.44 -20.62 -24.54
C PHE A 166 -17.64 -21.89 -24.85
N VAL A 167 -17.10 -22.55 -23.82
CA VAL A 167 -16.35 -23.82 -23.98
C VAL A 167 -17.23 -24.92 -24.52
N GLU A 168 -18.48 -25.02 -24.09
CA GLU A 168 -19.45 -25.97 -24.65
C GLU A 168 -19.72 -25.67 -26.14
N GLY A 169 -19.75 -24.39 -26.53
CA GLY A 169 -19.85 -23.95 -27.91
C GLY A 169 -18.67 -24.44 -28.75
N LEU A 170 -17.44 -24.26 -28.26
CA LEU A 170 -16.22 -24.72 -28.91
C LEU A 170 -16.18 -26.24 -29.10
N ARG A 171 -16.76 -27.03 -28.18
CA ARG A 171 -16.88 -28.48 -28.32
C ARG A 171 -17.82 -28.88 -29.44
N LYS A 172 -18.93 -28.14 -29.62
CA LYS A 172 -19.92 -28.44 -30.67
C LYS A 172 -19.40 -28.00 -32.04
N GLU A 173 -18.73 -26.86 -32.10
CA GLU A 173 -18.18 -26.29 -33.34
C GLU A 173 -16.72 -25.81 -33.04
N PRO A 174 -15.72 -26.69 -33.29
CA PRO A 174 -14.32 -26.43 -32.92
C PRO A 174 -13.65 -25.26 -33.65
N HIS A 175 -14.24 -24.72 -34.74
CA HIS A 175 -13.70 -23.60 -35.51
C HIS A 175 -12.22 -23.76 -35.94
N GLY A 176 -11.75 -25.01 -36.13
CA GLY A 176 -10.38 -25.32 -36.51
C GLY A 176 -9.38 -25.43 -35.34
N LEU A 177 -9.84 -25.34 -34.08
CA LEU A 177 -9.00 -25.53 -32.88
C LEU A 177 -8.62 -27.01 -32.73
N HIS A 178 -7.42 -27.26 -32.23
CA HIS A 178 -6.98 -28.59 -31.88
C HIS A 178 -7.67 -29.09 -30.59
N PRO A 179 -7.98 -30.40 -30.44
CA PRO A 179 -8.61 -30.89 -29.18
C PRO A 179 -7.93 -30.46 -27.89
N ASN A 180 -6.60 -30.38 -27.88
CA ASN A 180 -5.84 -29.92 -26.70
C ASN A 180 -6.13 -28.47 -26.35
N GLU A 181 -6.43 -27.61 -27.34
CA GLU A 181 -6.77 -26.21 -27.08
C GLU A 181 -8.18 -26.07 -26.44
N ILE A 182 -9.08 -27.02 -26.80
CA ILE A 182 -10.40 -27.10 -26.17
C ILE A 182 -10.28 -27.63 -24.72
N ASP A 183 -9.44 -28.66 -24.50
CA ASP A 183 -9.18 -29.23 -23.19
C ASP A 183 -8.51 -28.17 -22.28
N GLU A 184 -7.64 -27.31 -22.83
CA GLU A 184 -7.07 -26.16 -22.13
C GLU A 184 -8.15 -25.18 -21.63
N GLN A 185 -9.07 -24.80 -22.53
CA GLN A 185 -10.15 -23.88 -22.18
C GLN A 185 -11.12 -24.48 -21.16
N GLU A 186 -11.33 -25.80 -21.21
CA GLU A 186 -12.16 -26.51 -20.24
C GLU A 186 -11.51 -26.52 -18.85
N ASP A 187 -10.23 -26.82 -18.76
CA ASP A 187 -9.49 -26.77 -17.50
C ASP A 187 -9.53 -25.36 -16.89
N LEU A 188 -9.34 -24.31 -17.72
CA LEU A 188 -9.44 -22.91 -17.27
C LEU A 188 -10.84 -22.56 -16.75
N ALA A 189 -11.91 -23.03 -17.43
CA ALA A 189 -13.27 -22.82 -17.00
C ALA A 189 -13.58 -23.54 -15.66
N ASN A 190 -13.05 -24.76 -15.49
CA ASN A 190 -13.20 -25.54 -14.27
C ASN A 190 -12.42 -24.93 -13.11
N LEU A 191 -11.21 -24.42 -13.35
CA LEU A 191 -10.42 -23.70 -12.34
C LEU A 191 -11.11 -22.39 -11.92
N TYR A 192 -11.69 -21.67 -12.88
CA TYR A 192 -12.47 -20.46 -12.55
C TYR A 192 -13.69 -20.82 -11.69
N LYS A 193 -14.43 -21.86 -12.06
CA LYS A 193 -15.58 -22.35 -11.29
C LYS A 193 -15.17 -22.73 -9.87
N LEU A 194 -14.13 -23.55 -9.71
CA LEU A 194 -13.62 -23.94 -8.40
C LEU A 194 -13.24 -22.73 -7.55
N TYR A 195 -12.53 -21.75 -8.14
CA TYR A 195 -12.12 -20.56 -7.43
C TYR A 195 -13.33 -19.77 -6.88
N GLU A 196 -14.38 -19.59 -7.68
CA GLU A 196 -15.61 -18.93 -7.23
C GLU A 196 -16.35 -19.72 -6.14
N GLU A 197 -16.46 -21.05 -6.30
CA GLU A 197 -17.11 -21.91 -5.30
C GLU A 197 -16.39 -21.88 -3.96
N VAL A 198 -15.07 -21.87 -3.96
CA VAL A 198 -14.27 -21.80 -2.74
C VAL A 198 -14.38 -20.42 -2.07
N LYS A 199 -14.35 -19.32 -2.83
CA LYS A 199 -14.59 -17.98 -2.30
C LYS A 199 -15.98 -17.87 -1.66
N GLU A 200 -17.01 -18.41 -2.31
CA GLU A 200 -18.38 -18.41 -1.79
C GLU A 200 -18.49 -19.24 -0.49
N ALA A 201 -17.88 -20.44 -0.46
CA ALA A 201 -17.90 -21.32 0.70
C ALA A 201 -17.20 -20.70 1.93
N THR A 202 -16.10 -19.98 1.71
CA THR A 202 -15.32 -19.29 2.76
C THR A 202 -15.86 -17.90 3.10
N GLY A 203 -16.79 -17.39 2.29
CA GLY A 203 -17.30 -16.02 2.41
C GLY A 203 -16.28 -14.95 2.11
N THR A 204 -15.20 -15.32 1.40
CA THR A 204 -14.13 -14.40 0.97
C THR A 204 -14.42 -13.79 -0.40
N TYR A 205 -13.76 -12.70 -0.71
CA TYR A 205 -13.83 -12.06 -2.02
C TYR A 205 -12.47 -11.44 -2.37
N ASP A 206 -12.19 -11.26 -3.64
CA ASP A 206 -10.96 -10.63 -4.09
C ASP A 206 -11.18 -9.20 -4.60
N PHE A 207 -10.10 -8.57 -5.05
CA PHE A 207 -10.11 -7.19 -5.55
C PHE A 207 -11.06 -7.00 -6.75
N TYR A 208 -11.18 -8.00 -7.61
CA TYR A 208 -12.06 -7.93 -8.79
C TYR A 208 -13.52 -8.10 -8.41
N ASP A 209 -13.79 -8.89 -7.38
CA ASP A 209 -15.14 -9.12 -6.85
C ASP A 209 -15.77 -7.85 -6.30
N GLN A 210 -14.97 -6.90 -5.83
CA GLN A 210 -15.50 -5.62 -5.32
C GLN A 210 -16.41 -4.93 -6.35
N LEU A 211 -16.15 -5.12 -7.63
CA LEU A 211 -16.96 -4.54 -8.70
C LEU A 211 -17.86 -5.59 -9.40
N PHE A 212 -17.32 -6.78 -9.60
CA PHE A 212 -18.00 -7.81 -10.37
C PHE A 212 -19.23 -8.38 -9.66
N LEU A 213 -19.14 -8.66 -8.35
CA LEU A 213 -20.28 -9.16 -7.58
C LEU A 213 -21.41 -8.14 -7.44
N PRO A 214 -21.17 -6.86 -7.10
CA PRO A 214 -22.22 -5.84 -7.13
C PRO A 214 -22.89 -5.72 -8.49
N LEU A 215 -22.13 -5.77 -9.58
CA LEU A 215 -22.70 -5.74 -10.92
C LEU A 215 -23.68 -6.90 -11.14
N GLN A 216 -23.30 -8.13 -10.79
CA GLN A 216 -24.16 -9.31 -10.90
C GLN A 216 -25.43 -9.18 -10.05
N ILE A 217 -25.31 -8.71 -8.81
CA ILE A 217 -26.45 -8.47 -7.92
C ILE A 217 -27.41 -7.45 -8.51
N LEU A 218 -26.89 -6.35 -9.00
CA LEU A 218 -27.70 -5.28 -9.60
C LEU A 218 -28.39 -5.72 -10.90
N GLN A 219 -27.74 -6.55 -11.73
CA GLN A 219 -28.34 -7.12 -12.93
C GLN A 219 -29.59 -7.97 -12.63
N GLN A 220 -29.62 -8.61 -11.46
CA GLN A 220 -30.74 -9.46 -11.03
C GLN A 220 -31.81 -8.71 -10.23
N LYS A 221 -31.47 -7.57 -9.61
CA LYS A 221 -32.32 -6.87 -8.62
C LYS A 221 -32.60 -5.41 -9.05
N SER A 222 -33.57 -5.22 -9.94
CA SER A 222 -33.94 -3.89 -10.47
C SER A 222 -34.29 -2.87 -9.38
N ASN A 223 -34.91 -3.32 -8.27
CA ASN A 223 -35.25 -2.45 -7.15
C ASN A 223 -34.02 -1.81 -6.47
N LEU A 224 -32.87 -2.49 -6.45
CA LEU A 224 -31.63 -1.94 -5.93
C LEU A 224 -31.05 -0.88 -6.88
N VAL A 225 -31.18 -1.09 -8.20
CA VAL A 225 -30.81 -0.12 -9.21
C VAL A 225 -31.63 1.16 -9.04
N GLU A 226 -32.96 1.05 -8.90
CA GLU A 226 -33.87 2.17 -8.66
C GLU A 226 -33.50 2.96 -7.40
N ARG A 227 -33.13 2.24 -6.32
CA ARG A 227 -32.66 2.86 -5.08
C ARG A 227 -31.38 3.67 -5.29
N LEU A 228 -30.38 3.13 -6.00
CA LEU A 228 -29.15 3.86 -6.31
C LEU A 228 -29.40 5.09 -7.20
N ARG A 229 -30.28 4.96 -8.20
CA ARG A 229 -30.71 6.08 -9.05
C ARG A 229 -31.44 7.16 -8.27
N ALA A 230 -32.17 6.79 -7.22
CA ALA A 230 -32.82 7.74 -6.32
C ALA A 230 -31.83 8.43 -5.39
N GLU A 231 -30.80 7.73 -4.95
CA GLU A 231 -29.74 8.22 -4.07
C GLU A 231 -28.78 9.14 -4.82
N TYR A 232 -28.17 8.67 -5.90
CA TYR A 232 -27.18 9.43 -6.68
C TYR A 232 -27.84 10.07 -7.91
N LYS A 233 -28.10 11.37 -7.82
CA LYS A 233 -28.73 12.14 -8.92
C LYS A 233 -27.72 12.69 -9.91
N PHE A 234 -26.47 12.88 -9.48
CA PHE A 234 -25.37 13.37 -10.28
C PHE A 234 -24.16 12.45 -10.09
N VAL A 235 -23.66 11.88 -11.17
CA VAL A 235 -22.48 11.02 -11.18
C VAL A 235 -21.38 11.70 -11.98
N LEU A 236 -20.24 11.92 -11.35
CA LEU A 236 -19.06 12.50 -11.99
C LEU A 236 -17.95 11.46 -12.03
N VAL A 237 -17.27 11.34 -13.16
CA VAL A 237 -16.23 10.33 -13.36
C VAL A 237 -14.99 11.01 -13.90
N ASP A 238 -13.88 10.87 -13.17
CA ASP A 238 -12.54 11.29 -13.62
C ASP A 238 -11.83 10.15 -14.35
N GLU A 239 -10.93 10.49 -15.28
CA GLU A 239 -10.13 9.55 -16.06
C GLU A 239 -10.99 8.44 -16.71
N TYR A 240 -12.11 8.78 -17.33
CA TYR A 240 -13.08 7.82 -17.87
C TYR A 240 -12.46 6.83 -18.88
N GLN A 241 -11.41 7.22 -19.60
CA GLN A 241 -10.69 6.36 -20.55
C GLN A 241 -9.99 5.16 -19.90
N ASP A 242 -9.82 5.15 -18.57
CA ASP A 242 -9.19 4.07 -17.84
C ASP A 242 -10.22 3.08 -17.26
N THR A 243 -11.51 3.27 -17.54
CA THR A 243 -12.56 2.35 -17.06
C THR A 243 -12.49 1.00 -17.75
N ASN A 244 -12.72 -0.07 -16.98
CA ASN A 244 -12.92 -1.41 -17.52
C ASN A 244 -14.40 -1.66 -17.89
N SER A 245 -14.68 -2.78 -18.51
CA SER A 245 -16.03 -3.14 -18.95
C SER A 245 -17.03 -3.24 -17.78
N VAL A 246 -16.63 -3.75 -16.62
CA VAL A 246 -17.49 -3.88 -15.43
C VAL A 246 -17.83 -2.51 -14.85
N GLN A 247 -16.86 -1.59 -14.78
CA GLN A 247 -17.07 -0.23 -14.29
C GLN A 247 -18.02 0.54 -15.19
N ASP A 248 -17.86 0.41 -16.50
CA ASP A 248 -18.74 1.05 -17.47
C ASP A 248 -20.16 0.47 -17.41
N GLN A 249 -20.31 -0.87 -17.33
CA GLN A 249 -21.63 -1.49 -17.14
C GLN A 249 -22.30 -1.03 -15.84
N LEU A 250 -21.54 -0.92 -14.73
CA LEU A 250 -22.06 -0.42 -13.47
C LEU A 250 -22.58 1.02 -13.61
N LEU A 251 -21.82 1.90 -14.27
CA LEU A 251 -22.25 3.27 -14.55
C LEU A 251 -23.54 3.31 -15.37
N ARG A 252 -23.65 2.51 -16.43
CA ARG A 252 -24.87 2.42 -17.26
C ARG A 252 -26.08 1.90 -16.50
N MET A 253 -25.88 1.08 -15.46
CA MET A 253 -26.97 0.62 -14.62
C MET A 253 -27.46 1.72 -13.66
N ILE A 254 -26.54 2.43 -13.01
CA ILE A 254 -26.92 3.46 -12.02
C ILE A 254 -27.31 4.79 -12.64
N VAL A 255 -26.88 5.07 -13.88
CA VAL A 255 -27.22 6.29 -14.59
C VAL A 255 -28.09 5.96 -15.81
N PRO A 256 -29.33 6.49 -15.90
CA PRO A 256 -30.14 6.41 -17.12
C PRO A 256 -29.45 7.06 -18.32
N THR A 257 -29.84 6.70 -19.53
CA THR A 257 -29.28 7.22 -20.81
C THR A 257 -29.28 8.75 -20.91
N ASP A 258 -30.29 9.39 -20.33
CA ASP A 258 -30.46 10.85 -20.23
C ASP A 258 -30.12 11.40 -18.83
N GLY A 259 -29.54 10.57 -17.96
CA GLY A 259 -29.20 10.91 -16.58
C GLY A 259 -28.01 11.86 -16.49
N ASN A 260 -27.81 12.42 -15.32
CA ASN A 260 -26.75 13.41 -15.10
C ASN A 260 -25.40 12.70 -14.85
N ILE A 261 -24.73 12.27 -15.93
CA ILE A 261 -23.35 11.82 -15.89
C ILE A 261 -22.43 12.88 -16.48
N PHE A 262 -21.36 13.17 -15.75
CA PHE A 262 -20.31 14.10 -16.14
C PHE A 262 -18.99 13.35 -16.21
N ALA A 263 -18.62 12.90 -17.39
CA ALA A 263 -17.40 12.13 -17.62
C ALA A 263 -16.29 13.03 -18.15
N VAL A 264 -15.13 12.97 -17.52
CA VAL A 264 -13.92 13.67 -17.96
C VAL A 264 -12.87 12.63 -18.34
N GLY A 265 -12.25 12.78 -19.50
CA GLY A 265 -11.25 11.84 -19.96
C GLY A 265 -10.51 12.31 -21.22
N ASP A 266 -9.51 11.53 -21.60
CA ASP A 266 -8.71 11.71 -22.80
C ASP A 266 -8.24 10.34 -23.33
N ASP A 267 -8.77 9.91 -24.45
CA ASP A 267 -8.41 8.65 -25.10
C ASP A 267 -6.91 8.54 -25.42
N ASP A 268 -6.24 9.67 -25.65
CA ASP A 268 -4.80 9.73 -25.89
C ASP A 268 -3.98 9.43 -24.62
N GLN A 269 -4.61 9.41 -23.43
CA GLN A 269 -4.01 9.06 -22.14
C GLN A 269 -4.42 7.66 -21.62
N ALA A 270 -5.12 6.86 -22.41
CA ALA A 270 -5.52 5.49 -22.05
C ALA A 270 -4.30 4.56 -22.11
N ILE A 271 -3.69 4.25 -20.94
CA ILE A 271 -2.48 3.43 -20.82
C ILE A 271 -2.62 2.26 -19.85
N TYR A 272 -3.82 1.96 -19.36
CA TYR A 272 -4.08 0.86 -18.42
C TYR A 272 -4.78 -0.34 -19.05
N GLY A 273 -4.64 -0.53 -20.38
CA GLY A 273 -5.19 -1.71 -21.09
C GLY A 273 -4.71 -3.03 -20.49
N PHE A 274 -3.45 -3.10 -20.04
CA PHE A 274 -2.90 -4.28 -19.37
C PHE A 274 -3.57 -4.61 -18.00
N ARG A 275 -4.30 -3.65 -17.40
CA ARG A 275 -5.12 -3.84 -16.19
C ARG A 275 -6.60 -4.08 -16.50
N GLY A 276 -6.95 -4.25 -17.77
CA GLY A 276 -8.31 -4.48 -18.21
C GLY A 276 -9.11 -3.21 -18.52
N ALA A 277 -8.48 -2.02 -18.54
CA ALA A 277 -9.13 -0.82 -19.04
C ALA A 277 -9.48 -0.99 -20.53
N ASP A 278 -10.67 -0.55 -20.91
CA ASP A 278 -11.18 -0.67 -22.26
C ASP A 278 -11.45 0.73 -22.85
N ILE A 279 -10.57 1.14 -23.76
CA ILE A 279 -10.70 2.42 -24.43
C ILE A 279 -12.02 2.56 -25.22
N SER A 280 -12.64 1.44 -25.61
CA SER A 280 -13.92 1.47 -26.31
C SER A 280 -15.01 2.13 -25.47
N ASN A 281 -14.90 2.14 -24.15
CA ASN A 281 -15.87 2.78 -23.26
C ASN A 281 -15.96 4.27 -23.51
N ILE A 282 -14.83 4.99 -23.59
CA ILE A 282 -14.86 6.42 -23.88
C ILE A 282 -15.21 6.69 -25.36
N LEU A 283 -14.77 5.84 -26.27
CA LEU A 283 -15.04 5.98 -27.69
C LEU A 283 -16.52 5.77 -28.02
N SER A 284 -17.24 4.96 -27.25
CA SER A 284 -18.65 4.66 -27.41
C SER A 284 -19.57 5.41 -26.43
N PHE A 285 -19.03 6.31 -25.62
CA PHE A 285 -19.78 7.05 -24.60
C PHE A 285 -21.04 7.70 -25.17
N SER A 286 -20.94 8.36 -26.35
CA SER A 286 -22.05 9.00 -27.03
C SER A 286 -23.15 8.04 -27.55
N GLN A 287 -22.80 6.75 -27.70
CA GLN A 287 -23.78 5.72 -28.11
C GLN A 287 -24.58 5.21 -26.90
N HIS A 288 -24.04 5.32 -25.70
CA HIS A 288 -24.66 4.82 -24.45
C HIS A 288 -25.45 5.90 -23.71
N PHE A 289 -24.90 7.11 -23.70
CA PHE A 289 -25.53 8.26 -23.06
C PHE A 289 -25.95 9.26 -24.13
N ASN A 290 -27.18 9.72 -24.04
CA ASN A 290 -27.76 10.65 -25.03
C ASN A 290 -27.15 12.06 -24.86
N ILE A 291 -25.88 12.22 -25.28
CA ILE A 291 -25.21 13.52 -25.20
C ILE A 291 -25.63 14.47 -26.30
N SER A 292 -25.95 15.70 -25.92
CA SER A 292 -26.26 16.76 -26.86
C SER A 292 -25.00 17.43 -27.43
N LYS A 293 -23.91 17.44 -26.69
CA LYS A 293 -22.62 18.08 -27.04
C LYS A 293 -21.47 17.50 -26.25
N THR A 294 -20.36 17.29 -26.95
CA THR A 294 -19.05 17.02 -26.32
C THR A 294 -18.32 18.34 -26.09
N ALA A 295 -17.76 18.54 -24.91
CA ALA A 295 -16.93 19.69 -24.60
C ALA A 295 -15.45 19.32 -24.69
N VAL A 296 -14.64 20.27 -25.17
CA VAL A 296 -13.17 20.10 -25.25
C VAL A 296 -12.50 21.16 -24.38
N LEU A 297 -11.47 20.77 -23.63
CA LEU A 297 -10.58 21.68 -22.93
C LEU A 297 -9.23 21.65 -23.64
N ALA A 298 -8.93 22.70 -24.38
CA ALA A 298 -7.74 22.81 -25.23
C ALA A 298 -6.61 23.60 -24.55
N GLN A 299 -6.91 24.50 -23.61
CA GLN A 299 -5.88 25.29 -22.94
C GLN A 299 -5.07 24.45 -21.96
N ASN A 300 -3.75 24.33 -22.23
CA ASN A 300 -2.81 23.60 -21.36
C ASN A 300 -2.04 24.57 -20.46
N TYR A 301 -2.03 24.30 -19.16
CA TYR A 301 -1.33 25.10 -18.13
C TYR A 301 -0.03 24.47 -17.65
N ARG A 302 0.27 23.25 -18.09
CA ARG A 302 1.43 22.47 -17.65
C ARG A 302 2.63 22.61 -18.55
N SER A 303 2.49 22.18 -19.80
CA SER A 303 3.59 21.96 -20.72
C SER A 303 3.80 23.12 -21.69
N SER A 304 5.03 23.34 -22.09
CA SER A 304 5.39 24.29 -23.14
C SER A 304 4.91 23.81 -24.52
N GLN A 305 4.65 24.75 -25.42
CA GLN A 305 4.15 24.46 -26.76
C GLN A 305 4.99 23.46 -27.56
N PRO A 306 6.35 23.55 -27.58
CA PRO A 306 7.16 22.53 -28.27
C PRO A 306 6.93 21.09 -27.83
N ILE A 307 6.66 20.87 -26.53
CA ILE A 307 6.37 19.54 -25.99
C ILE A 307 4.99 19.07 -26.47
N LEU A 308 3.98 19.96 -26.42
CA LEU A 308 2.62 19.65 -26.87
C LEU A 308 2.60 19.33 -28.36
N ASP A 309 3.28 20.10 -29.18
CA ASP A 309 3.37 19.86 -30.62
C ASP A 309 4.07 18.54 -30.96
N ALA A 310 5.12 18.19 -30.21
CA ALA A 310 5.79 16.90 -30.37
C ALA A 310 4.88 15.73 -29.98
N ALA A 311 4.20 15.85 -28.84
CA ALA A 311 3.25 14.84 -28.37
C ALA A 311 2.06 14.68 -29.34
N TYR A 312 1.54 15.78 -29.87
CA TYR A 312 0.44 15.76 -30.83
C TYR A 312 0.85 15.11 -32.15
N ARG A 313 2.07 15.41 -32.69
CA ARG A 313 2.61 14.73 -33.89
C ARG A 313 2.63 13.21 -33.71
N LEU A 314 3.13 12.75 -32.56
CA LEU A 314 3.18 11.32 -32.23
C LEU A 314 1.80 10.70 -32.24
N ILE A 315 0.85 11.29 -31.49
CA ILE A 315 -0.42 10.62 -31.22
C ILE A 315 -1.33 10.58 -32.47
N LYS A 316 -1.17 11.51 -33.41
CA LYS A 316 -1.87 11.49 -34.70
C LYS A 316 -1.66 10.21 -35.51
N HIS A 317 -0.57 9.49 -35.26
CA HIS A 317 -0.36 8.18 -35.89
C HIS A 317 -1.33 7.08 -35.39
N ASN A 318 -2.20 7.40 -34.44
CA ASN A 318 -3.31 6.54 -34.01
C ASN A 318 -4.63 6.86 -34.74
N ASP A 319 -4.67 7.86 -35.63
CA ASP A 319 -5.83 8.12 -36.47
C ASP A 319 -6.10 6.93 -37.42
N PRO A 320 -7.37 6.54 -37.69
CA PRO A 320 -8.61 7.27 -37.35
C PRO A 320 -9.25 6.85 -36.00
N ASP A 321 -8.58 6.10 -35.14
CA ASP A 321 -9.18 5.48 -33.96
C ASP A 321 -9.32 6.42 -32.75
N ARG A 322 -8.93 7.68 -32.89
CA ARG A 322 -9.00 8.69 -31.84
C ARG A 322 -10.36 9.40 -31.79
N LEU A 323 -10.77 9.86 -30.59
CA LEU A 323 -11.96 10.67 -30.38
C LEU A 323 -11.99 11.92 -31.27
N GLU A 324 -10.80 12.52 -31.50
CA GLU A 324 -10.67 13.68 -32.38
C GLU A 324 -11.31 13.44 -33.75
N ILE A 325 -11.00 12.29 -34.36
CA ILE A 325 -11.55 11.93 -35.70
C ILE A 325 -12.97 11.44 -35.58
N LYS A 326 -13.26 10.56 -34.58
CA LYS A 326 -14.59 9.94 -34.45
C LYS A 326 -15.69 10.96 -34.13
N LEU A 327 -15.37 12.00 -33.36
CA LEU A 327 -16.31 13.05 -32.96
C LEU A 327 -16.17 14.34 -33.77
N GLY A 328 -15.18 14.46 -34.66
CA GLY A 328 -14.93 15.66 -35.44
C GLY A 328 -14.58 16.88 -34.55
N ILE A 329 -13.85 16.67 -33.47
CA ILE A 329 -13.42 17.70 -32.51
C ILE A 329 -11.92 18.01 -32.69
N ASP A 330 -11.50 19.21 -32.28
CA ASP A 330 -10.08 19.58 -32.27
C ASP A 330 -9.53 19.37 -30.86
N LYS A 331 -8.54 18.46 -30.72
CA LYS A 331 -7.84 18.15 -29.46
C LYS A 331 -6.45 18.78 -29.38
N HIS A 332 -6.05 19.60 -30.34
CA HIS A 332 -4.76 20.25 -30.31
C HIS A 332 -4.64 21.18 -29.09
N LEU A 333 -3.65 20.91 -28.21
CA LEU A 333 -3.47 21.66 -26.98
C LEU A 333 -2.69 22.95 -27.22
N VAL A 334 -3.17 24.03 -26.62
CA VAL A 334 -2.52 25.36 -26.67
C VAL A 334 -1.83 25.58 -25.32
N GLY A 335 -0.49 25.66 -25.35
CA GLY A 335 0.34 25.84 -24.15
C GLY A 335 0.31 27.29 -23.65
N PHE A 336 0.19 27.45 -22.34
CA PHE A 336 0.36 28.77 -21.70
C PHE A 336 1.85 29.20 -21.66
N ARG A 337 2.77 28.24 -21.67
CA ARG A 337 4.24 28.44 -21.64
C ARG A 337 4.80 28.35 -23.06
N SER A 338 5.55 29.40 -23.49
CA SER A 338 6.20 29.42 -24.79
C SER A 338 7.63 28.86 -24.78
N ASN A 339 8.31 28.96 -23.62
CA ASN A 339 9.71 28.55 -23.47
C ASN A 339 9.82 27.08 -23.11
N GLY A 340 10.46 26.29 -23.97
CA GLY A 340 10.68 24.88 -23.70
C GLY A 340 11.47 24.22 -24.82
N GLN A 341 12.02 23.05 -24.51
CA GLN A 341 12.79 22.28 -25.48
C GLN A 341 12.44 20.81 -25.49
N VAL A 342 12.47 20.22 -26.68
CA VAL A 342 12.39 18.78 -26.89
C VAL A 342 13.68 18.39 -27.64
N ARG A 343 14.44 17.47 -27.07
CA ARG A 343 15.69 17.02 -27.63
C ARG A 343 15.83 15.53 -27.61
N PHE A 344 16.25 14.92 -28.70
CA PHE A 344 16.61 13.50 -28.77
C PHE A 344 18.12 13.34 -28.91
N THR A 345 18.70 12.37 -28.19
CA THR A 345 20.12 12.03 -28.29
C THR A 345 20.29 10.51 -28.43
N GLU A 346 20.97 10.08 -29.46
CA GLU A 346 21.34 8.68 -29.72
C GLU A 346 22.75 8.42 -29.16
N TYR A 347 22.89 7.30 -28.43
CA TYR A 347 24.16 6.86 -27.84
C TYR A 347 24.57 5.49 -28.38
N ASP A 348 25.88 5.23 -28.43
CA ASP A 348 26.38 3.93 -28.90
C ASP A 348 26.10 2.80 -27.89
N SER A 349 26.17 3.06 -26.59
CA SER A 349 25.94 2.05 -25.57
C SER A 349 25.01 2.53 -24.45
N VAL A 350 24.37 1.57 -23.74
CA VAL A 350 23.54 1.82 -22.56
C VAL A 350 24.34 2.52 -21.44
N HIS A 351 25.65 2.25 -21.35
CA HIS A 351 26.52 2.90 -20.37
C HIS A 351 26.66 4.39 -20.66
N ASP A 352 26.94 4.74 -21.95
CA ASP A 352 27.10 6.13 -22.36
C ASP A 352 25.81 6.94 -22.20
N GLU A 353 24.67 6.34 -22.56
CA GLU A 353 23.36 6.95 -22.34
C GLU A 353 23.14 7.30 -20.87
N ARG A 354 23.35 6.33 -19.96
CA ARG A 354 23.15 6.50 -18.52
C ARG A 354 24.06 7.58 -17.94
N GLN A 355 25.36 7.52 -18.28
CA GLN A 355 26.34 8.50 -17.83
C GLN A 355 25.98 9.92 -18.30
N ALA A 356 25.49 10.05 -19.52
CA ALA A 356 25.09 11.34 -20.07
C ALA A 356 23.84 11.89 -19.39
N VAL A 357 22.83 11.05 -19.12
CA VAL A 357 21.63 11.43 -18.37
C VAL A 357 21.99 11.90 -16.96
N VAL A 358 22.81 11.13 -16.24
CA VAL A 358 23.25 11.51 -14.87
C VAL A 358 24.09 12.80 -14.90
N ALA A 359 24.99 12.96 -15.86
CA ALA A 359 25.79 14.18 -16.01
C ALA A 359 24.92 15.42 -16.27
N GLN A 360 23.86 15.29 -17.07
CA GLN A 360 22.91 16.37 -17.30
C GLN A 360 22.14 16.75 -16.04
N ILE A 361 21.67 15.76 -15.27
CA ILE A 361 20.98 15.96 -13.99
C ILE A 361 21.92 16.72 -13.03
N VAL A 362 23.15 16.22 -12.86
CA VAL A 362 24.18 16.86 -12.03
C VAL A 362 24.42 18.31 -12.44
N SER A 363 24.56 18.55 -13.73
CA SER A 363 24.79 19.91 -14.26
C SER A 363 23.63 20.86 -13.96
N ARG A 364 22.37 20.39 -14.09
CA ARG A 364 21.18 21.19 -13.80
C ARG A 364 21.03 21.52 -12.32
N ILE A 365 21.30 20.57 -11.43
CA ILE A 365 21.34 20.80 -10.00
C ILE A 365 22.40 21.87 -9.67
N GLN A 366 23.56 21.81 -10.29
CA GLN A 366 24.61 22.83 -10.12
C GLN A 366 24.18 24.23 -10.59
N HIS A 367 23.28 24.30 -11.58
CA HIS A 367 22.72 25.57 -12.07
C HIS A 367 21.47 26.01 -11.28
N GLY A 368 21.13 25.32 -10.17
CA GLY A 368 20.11 25.74 -9.23
C GLY A 368 18.73 25.09 -9.43
N GLU A 369 18.59 24.12 -10.36
CA GLU A 369 17.33 23.35 -10.45
C GLU A 369 17.21 22.39 -9.26
N GLN A 370 15.99 22.25 -8.71
CA GLN A 370 15.74 21.33 -7.61
C GLN A 370 15.72 19.88 -8.13
N ALA A 371 16.28 18.95 -7.36
CA ALA A 371 16.27 17.54 -7.72
C ALA A 371 14.82 16.99 -7.84
N SER A 372 13.92 17.43 -6.96
CA SER A 372 12.49 17.08 -6.96
C SER A 372 11.73 17.49 -8.22
N ASP A 373 12.23 18.49 -8.95
CA ASP A 373 11.61 19.00 -10.18
C ASP A 373 12.03 18.22 -11.44
N MET A 374 12.88 17.21 -11.27
CA MET A 374 13.38 16.36 -12.35
C MET A 374 12.89 14.94 -12.20
N ALA A 375 12.57 14.31 -13.34
CA ALA A 375 12.24 12.89 -13.38
C ALA A 375 12.98 12.16 -14.50
N VAL A 376 13.37 10.90 -14.24
CA VAL A 376 13.78 9.95 -15.27
C VAL A 376 12.65 8.93 -15.44
N LEU A 377 12.12 8.86 -16.65
CA LEU A 377 11.02 7.94 -16.99
C LEU A 377 11.52 6.85 -17.93
N SER A 378 11.07 5.64 -17.72
CA SER A 378 11.30 4.49 -18.62
C SER A 378 10.15 3.51 -18.56
N THR A 379 10.03 2.66 -19.58
CA THR A 379 9.09 1.55 -19.57
C THR A 379 9.60 0.33 -18.79
N ARG A 380 10.90 0.32 -18.44
CA ARG A 380 11.60 -0.82 -17.82
C ARG A 380 12.24 -0.43 -16.49
N HIS A 381 11.89 -1.15 -15.44
CA HIS A 381 12.49 -0.99 -14.11
C HIS A 381 14.02 -1.14 -14.13
N ALA A 382 14.54 -2.09 -14.92
CA ALA A 382 15.98 -2.32 -15.04
C ALA A 382 16.76 -1.08 -15.50
N VAL A 383 16.17 -0.25 -16.38
CA VAL A 383 16.78 1.02 -16.82
C VAL A 383 16.84 2.01 -15.66
N LEU A 384 15.75 2.14 -14.91
CA LEU A 384 15.64 3.03 -13.75
C LEU A 384 16.58 2.62 -12.61
N ALA A 385 16.64 1.32 -12.31
CA ALA A 385 17.55 0.77 -11.29
C ALA A 385 19.03 1.01 -11.65
N ALA A 386 19.37 0.93 -12.94
CA ALA A 386 20.73 1.23 -13.39
C ALA A 386 21.07 2.73 -13.28
N VAL A 387 20.12 3.62 -13.58
CA VAL A 387 20.26 5.06 -13.36
C VAL A 387 20.37 5.39 -11.87
N ALA A 388 19.58 4.74 -11.02
CA ALA A 388 19.64 4.89 -9.57
C ALA A 388 21.04 4.61 -8.99
N LYS A 389 21.70 3.52 -9.46
CA LYS A 389 23.08 3.19 -9.06
C LYS A 389 24.07 4.30 -9.44
N ASP A 390 23.93 4.88 -10.63
CA ASP A 390 24.83 5.94 -11.11
C ASP A 390 24.56 7.28 -10.39
N LEU A 391 23.30 7.60 -10.06
CA LEU A 391 22.94 8.74 -9.21
C LEU A 391 23.49 8.56 -7.79
N GLN A 392 23.38 7.38 -7.21
CA GLN A 392 23.94 7.06 -5.90
C GLN A 392 25.47 7.21 -5.89
N ALA A 393 26.16 6.71 -6.94
CA ALA A 393 27.60 6.89 -7.09
C ALA A 393 27.98 8.38 -7.23
N SER A 394 27.10 9.17 -7.83
CA SER A 394 27.22 10.62 -8.00
C SER A 394 26.75 11.42 -6.77
N LYS A 395 26.25 10.76 -5.73
CA LYS A 395 25.69 11.38 -4.51
C LYS A 395 24.55 12.37 -4.81
N VAL A 396 23.76 12.11 -5.82
CA VAL A 396 22.55 12.85 -6.15
C VAL A 396 21.37 12.16 -5.46
N PRO A 397 20.57 12.89 -4.66
CA PRO A 397 19.38 12.34 -4.04
C PRO A 397 18.35 11.93 -5.11
N PHE A 398 17.74 10.76 -4.95
CA PHE A 398 16.71 10.26 -5.86
C PHE A 398 15.65 9.46 -5.10
N GLU A 399 14.46 9.38 -5.69
CA GLU A 399 13.41 8.45 -5.29
C GLU A 399 13.12 7.49 -6.43
N LEU A 400 13.22 6.19 -6.16
CA LEU A 400 12.89 5.14 -7.12
C LEU A 400 11.55 4.51 -6.74
N SER A 401 10.50 4.73 -7.54
CA SER A 401 9.21 4.07 -7.38
C SER A 401 9.23 2.77 -8.19
N THR A 402 9.53 1.68 -7.52
CA THR A 402 9.45 0.33 -8.11
C THR A 402 8.84 -0.60 -7.08
N SER A 403 8.11 -1.61 -7.53
CA SER A 403 7.95 -2.81 -6.73
C SER A 403 9.32 -3.50 -6.69
N VAL A 404 10.02 -3.35 -5.59
CA VAL A 404 11.31 -4.02 -5.37
C VAL A 404 11.00 -5.35 -4.70
N ASN A 405 11.50 -6.43 -5.27
CA ASN A 405 11.50 -7.71 -4.56
C ASN A 405 12.39 -7.56 -3.32
N ILE A 406 11.81 -7.68 -2.15
CA ILE A 406 12.53 -7.53 -0.88
C ILE A 406 13.74 -8.46 -0.77
N PHE A 407 13.74 -9.59 -1.47
CA PHE A 407 14.82 -10.58 -1.51
C PHE A 407 16.01 -10.17 -2.39
N GLU A 408 16.00 -9.01 -3.02
CA GLU A 408 17.21 -8.40 -3.56
C GLU A 408 18.13 -7.88 -2.44
N GLN A 409 17.61 -7.75 -1.21
CA GLN A 409 18.39 -7.35 -0.05
C GLN A 409 19.19 -8.54 0.51
N PRO A 410 20.52 -8.41 0.68
CA PRO A 410 21.37 -9.50 1.17
C PRO A 410 20.94 -10.07 2.52
N GLU A 411 20.36 -9.23 3.37
CA GLU A 411 19.88 -9.61 4.69
C GLU A 411 18.69 -10.57 4.60
N LEU A 412 17.71 -10.26 3.77
CA LEU A 412 16.47 -11.02 3.64
C LEU A 412 16.68 -12.29 2.82
N ILE A 413 17.42 -12.22 1.73
CA ILE A 413 17.75 -13.43 0.95
C ILE A 413 18.61 -14.42 1.77
N SER A 414 19.46 -13.92 2.66
CA SER A 414 20.24 -14.78 3.56
C SER A 414 19.36 -15.49 4.58
N LEU A 415 18.33 -14.82 5.12
CA LEU A 415 17.34 -15.46 6.00
C LEU A 415 16.52 -16.52 5.23
N TRP A 416 16.10 -16.23 3.99
CA TRP A 416 15.42 -17.22 3.15
C TRP A 416 16.27 -18.48 2.93
N TYR A 417 17.53 -18.32 2.57
CA TYR A 417 18.44 -19.45 2.37
C TYR A 417 18.74 -20.17 3.69
N LEU A 418 18.77 -19.48 4.82
CA LEU A 418 18.90 -20.11 6.13
C LEU A 418 17.69 -21.01 6.42
N LEU A 419 16.45 -20.52 6.23
CA LEU A 419 15.24 -21.35 6.39
C LEU A 419 15.28 -22.60 5.50
N ARG A 420 15.69 -22.45 4.25
CA ARG A 420 15.85 -23.57 3.32
C ARG A 420 16.90 -24.58 3.78
N TRP A 421 18.06 -24.12 4.25
CA TRP A 421 19.13 -25.00 4.71
C TRP A 421 18.75 -25.79 5.97
N LEU A 422 17.91 -25.23 6.82
CA LEU A 422 17.43 -25.97 8.00
C LEU A 422 16.60 -27.20 7.63
N VAL A 423 15.89 -27.19 6.49
CA VAL A 423 15.03 -28.29 6.04
C VAL A 423 15.60 -29.11 4.89
N TRP A 424 16.46 -28.51 4.05
CA TRP A 424 17.15 -29.16 2.93
C TRP A 424 18.66 -29.03 3.08
N GLN A 425 19.25 -30.03 3.73
CA GLN A 425 20.67 -30.04 4.14
C GLN A 425 21.67 -30.04 2.98
N THR A 426 21.23 -30.31 1.75
CA THR A 426 22.07 -30.44 0.56
C THR A 426 21.98 -29.23 -0.39
N ASP A 427 21.36 -28.14 0.02
CA ASP A 427 21.29 -26.94 -0.83
C ASP A 427 22.58 -26.13 -0.78
N GLU A 428 23.56 -26.45 -1.63
CA GLU A 428 24.88 -25.81 -1.67
C GLU A 428 24.81 -24.29 -1.89
N ASN A 429 23.82 -23.80 -2.68
CA ASN A 429 23.65 -22.38 -2.91
C ASN A 429 23.18 -21.67 -1.61
N ALA A 430 22.26 -22.30 -0.90
CA ALA A 430 21.81 -21.80 0.40
C ALA A 430 22.96 -21.73 1.39
N ILE A 431 23.76 -22.78 1.47
CA ILE A 431 24.90 -22.87 2.40
C ILE A 431 25.89 -21.70 2.21
N ALA A 432 26.31 -21.43 0.98
CA ALA A 432 27.24 -20.34 0.68
C ALA A 432 26.68 -18.96 1.13
N HIS A 433 25.44 -18.69 0.80
CA HIS A 433 24.77 -17.43 1.20
C HIS A 433 24.63 -17.27 2.71
N VAL A 434 24.35 -18.36 3.42
CA VAL A 434 24.12 -18.34 4.86
C VAL A 434 25.44 -18.24 5.63
N VAL A 435 26.42 -19.07 5.27
CA VAL A 435 27.71 -19.17 6.02
C VAL A 435 28.49 -17.85 5.94
N MET A 436 28.51 -17.21 4.76
CA MET A 436 29.12 -15.89 4.57
C MET A 436 28.18 -14.72 4.87
N GLY A 437 26.91 -15.00 5.13
CA GLY A 437 25.87 -14.01 5.39
C GLY A 437 25.85 -13.51 6.84
N PRO A 438 24.92 -12.59 7.17
CA PRO A 438 24.91 -11.90 8.46
C PRO A 438 24.63 -12.80 9.66
N PHE A 439 24.02 -13.98 9.48
CA PHE A 439 23.64 -14.89 10.57
C PHE A 439 24.81 -15.72 11.11
N ILE A 440 25.83 -15.96 10.30
CA ILE A 440 27.01 -16.77 10.67
C ILE A 440 28.28 -15.94 10.54
N GLY A 441 28.44 -15.21 9.41
CA GLY A 441 29.50 -14.21 9.27
C GLY A 441 30.90 -14.76 9.04
N TRP A 442 31.03 -15.97 8.50
CA TRP A 442 32.36 -16.52 8.19
C TRP A 442 33.01 -15.72 7.06
N ASN A 443 34.33 -15.59 7.13
CA ASN A 443 35.07 -15.06 6.01
C ASN A 443 35.25 -16.12 4.90
N THR A 444 35.67 -15.68 3.73
CA THR A 444 35.83 -16.54 2.55
C THR A 444 36.89 -17.65 2.77
N ALA A 445 37.88 -17.43 3.61
CA ALA A 445 38.94 -18.41 3.87
C ALA A 445 38.41 -19.58 4.70
N ASP A 446 37.65 -19.30 5.76
CA ASP A 446 37.06 -20.35 6.61
C ASP A 446 36.01 -21.17 5.82
N TYR A 447 35.17 -20.52 5.01
CA TYR A 447 34.23 -21.23 4.14
C TYR A 447 34.93 -22.12 3.13
N ARG A 448 35.98 -21.62 2.45
CA ARG A 448 36.76 -22.40 1.48
C ARG A 448 37.42 -23.60 2.11
N ARG A 449 38.01 -23.48 3.29
CA ARG A 449 38.67 -24.58 4.01
C ARG A 449 37.73 -25.79 4.17
N VAL A 450 36.51 -25.57 4.61
CA VAL A 450 35.50 -26.63 4.76
C VAL A 450 35.04 -27.16 3.39
N LEU A 451 34.82 -26.26 2.42
CA LEU A 451 34.38 -26.63 1.08
C LEU A 451 35.43 -27.47 0.31
N GLU A 452 36.71 -27.13 0.44
CA GLU A 452 37.84 -27.91 -0.14
C GLU A 452 37.91 -29.29 0.50
N GLY A 453 37.76 -29.41 1.82
CA GLY A 453 37.64 -30.69 2.49
C GLY A 453 36.46 -31.52 2.03
N ALA A 454 35.33 -30.90 1.79
CA ALA A 454 34.15 -31.57 1.23
C ALA A 454 34.40 -32.13 -0.17
N ARG A 455 35.07 -31.35 -1.03
CA ARG A 455 35.40 -31.75 -2.42
C ARG A 455 36.46 -32.84 -2.49
N GLU A 456 37.51 -32.71 -1.69
CA GLU A 456 38.60 -33.71 -1.65
C GLU A 456 38.12 -35.08 -1.22
N HIS A 457 37.15 -35.14 -0.31
CA HIS A 457 36.65 -36.39 0.24
C HIS A 457 35.28 -36.81 -0.34
N LEU A 458 34.81 -36.13 -1.39
CA LEU A 458 33.52 -36.41 -2.07
C LEU A 458 32.35 -36.49 -1.09
N MET A 459 32.28 -35.59 -0.13
CA MET A 459 31.22 -35.49 0.87
C MET A 459 30.46 -34.16 0.78
N THR A 460 29.34 -34.07 1.45
CA THR A 460 28.56 -32.84 1.57
C THR A 460 29.31 -31.81 2.44
N PHE A 461 28.97 -30.55 2.32
CA PHE A 461 29.52 -29.49 3.16
C PHE A 461 29.28 -29.77 4.66
N GLU A 462 28.12 -30.30 5.03
CA GLU A 462 27.78 -30.63 6.40
C GLU A 462 28.64 -31.78 6.96
N GLU A 463 28.82 -32.84 6.17
CA GLU A 463 29.73 -33.95 6.56
C GLU A 463 31.17 -33.47 6.73
N ALA A 464 31.61 -32.53 5.91
CA ALA A 464 32.92 -31.89 6.07
C ALA A 464 32.95 -30.98 7.29
N LEU A 465 31.88 -30.24 7.56
CA LEU A 465 31.73 -29.41 8.75
C LEU A 465 31.83 -30.24 10.06
N GLU A 466 31.17 -31.40 10.09
CA GLU A 466 31.22 -32.33 11.24
C GLU A 466 32.63 -32.91 11.50
N ARG A 467 33.43 -33.01 10.47
CA ARG A 467 34.82 -33.49 10.57
C ARG A 467 35.82 -32.39 10.87
N ASP A 468 35.44 -31.14 10.74
CA ASP A 468 36.29 -29.99 10.99
C ASP A 468 36.41 -29.76 12.50
N GLU A 469 37.64 -29.92 13.03
CA GLU A 469 37.91 -29.71 14.44
C GLU A 469 38.00 -28.24 14.88
N GLY A 470 37.78 -27.30 13.95
CA GLY A 470 37.79 -25.86 14.22
C GLY A 470 36.69 -25.42 15.17
N GLN A 471 36.96 -24.39 15.95
CA GLN A 471 36.00 -23.84 16.89
C GLN A 471 34.74 -23.34 16.17
N LEU A 472 34.92 -22.62 15.04
CA LEU A 472 33.80 -22.07 14.24
C LEU A 472 32.86 -23.16 13.67
N ALA A 473 33.43 -24.32 13.29
CA ALA A 473 32.67 -25.45 12.81
C ALA A 473 31.79 -26.05 13.92
N ARG A 474 32.39 -26.25 15.12
CA ARG A 474 31.64 -26.76 16.27
C ARG A 474 30.53 -25.86 16.72
N GLU A 475 30.77 -24.53 16.77
CA GLU A 475 29.73 -23.54 17.08
C GLU A 475 28.60 -23.55 16.06
N LEU A 476 28.92 -23.65 14.77
CA LEU A 476 27.92 -23.71 13.72
C LEU A 476 27.07 -24.99 13.79
N ILE A 477 27.67 -26.14 14.05
CA ILE A 477 26.95 -27.41 14.24
C ILE A 477 25.97 -27.33 15.39
N GLN A 478 26.37 -26.76 16.53
CA GLN A 478 25.48 -26.57 17.67
C GLN A 478 24.30 -25.65 17.34
N LYS A 479 24.57 -24.52 16.69
CA LYS A 479 23.50 -23.60 16.21
C LYS A 479 22.54 -24.30 15.24
N LEU A 480 23.06 -25.01 14.25
CA LEU A 480 22.23 -25.73 13.29
C LEU A 480 21.37 -26.80 13.97
N ALA A 481 21.87 -27.53 14.92
CA ALA A 481 21.09 -28.52 15.67
C ALA A 481 19.92 -27.85 16.42
N GLN A 482 20.17 -26.73 17.09
CA GLN A 482 19.14 -25.95 17.78
C GLN A 482 18.12 -25.37 16.79
N TRP A 483 18.56 -24.71 15.72
CA TRP A 483 17.68 -24.09 14.74
C TRP A 483 16.81 -25.11 13.99
N ARG A 484 17.32 -26.31 13.75
CA ARG A 484 16.54 -27.42 13.15
C ARG A 484 15.47 -27.95 14.09
N SER A 485 15.74 -28.00 15.38
CA SER A 485 14.70 -28.32 16.36
C SER A 485 13.55 -27.32 16.28
N TRP A 486 13.87 -26.01 16.23
CA TRP A 486 12.83 -25.00 16.04
C TRP A 486 12.07 -25.15 14.71
N ALA A 487 12.79 -25.40 13.60
CA ALA A 487 12.20 -25.55 12.27
C ALA A 487 11.23 -26.75 12.18
N ALA A 488 11.44 -27.79 13.01
CA ALA A 488 10.59 -28.96 13.05
C ALA A 488 9.32 -28.74 13.89
N GLU A 489 9.37 -27.91 14.92
CA GLU A 489 8.32 -27.82 15.94
C GLU A 489 7.50 -26.52 15.87
N LEU A 490 8.11 -25.42 15.38
CA LEU A 490 7.50 -24.09 15.43
C LEU A 490 6.97 -23.65 14.06
N PRO A 491 5.96 -22.74 14.04
CA PRO A 491 5.54 -22.06 12.84
C PRO A 491 6.70 -21.26 12.19
N VAL A 492 6.69 -21.14 10.86
CA VAL A 492 7.78 -20.52 10.10
C VAL A 492 8.07 -19.08 10.54
N SER A 493 7.05 -18.28 10.82
CA SER A 493 7.24 -16.90 11.28
C SER A 493 7.99 -16.85 12.63
N ARG A 494 7.71 -17.80 13.50
CA ARG A 494 8.35 -17.89 14.83
C ARG A 494 9.80 -18.32 14.72
N VAL A 495 10.10 -19.25 13.81
CA VAL A 495 11.49 -19.66 13.51
C VAL A 495 12.26 -18.48 12.93
N ALA A 496 11.72 -17.83 11.91
CA ALA A 496 12.34 -16.66 11.31
C ALA A 496 12.60 -15.54 12.34
N TYR A 497 11.60 -15.28 13.20
CA TYR A 497 11.75 -14.34 14.31
C TYR A 497 12.93 -14.71 15.22
N ARG A 498 12.98 -15.96 15.73
CA ARG A 498 14.08 -16.41 16.59
C ARG A 498 15.44 -16.28 15.92
N LEU A 499 15.53 -16.66 14.64
CA LEU A 499 16.78 -16.52 13.88
C LEU A 499 17.25 -15.07 13.79
N VAL A 500 16.35 -14.12 13.58
CA VAL A 500 16.72 -12.70 13.48
C VAL A 500 17.08 -12.10 14.85
N PHE A 501 16.30 -12.42 15.90
CA PHE A 501 16.44 -11.76 17.21
C PHE A 501 17.41 -12.47 18.17
N GLU A 502 17.45 -13.80 18.18
CA GLU A 502 18.31 -14.54 19.11
C GLU A 502 19.77 -14.68 18.62
N THR A 503 20.00 -14.52 17.30
CA THR A 503 21.39 -14.53 16.77
C THR A 503 22.14 -13.22 17.00
N GLY A 504 21.48 -12.19 17.51
CA GLY A 504 22.07 -10.86 17.69
C GLY A 504 22.16 -10.02 16.40
N VAL A 505 21.74 -10.55 15.27
CA VAL A 505 21.79 -9.86 13.96
C VAL A 505 20.94 -8.60 13.98
N VAL A 506 19.81 -8.62 14.68
CA VAL A 506 18.92 -7.47 14.78
C VAL A 506 19.59 -6.27 15.47
N GLN A 507 20.45 -6.49 16.46
CA GLN A 507 21.15 -5.41 17.15
C GLN A 507 22.15 -4.72 16.21
N ASP A 508 22.86 -5.50 15.38
CA ASP A 508 23.78 -4.97 14.37
C ASP A 508 23.01 -4.20 13.29
N TRP A 509 21.90 -4.76 12.80
CA TRP A 509 21.06 -4.09 11.82
C TRP A 509 20.45 -2.80 12.39
N TYR A 510 20.03 -2.81 13.63
CA TYR A 510 19.49 -1.65 14.32
C TYR A 510 20.50 -0.51 14.42
N GLN A 511 21.72 -0.79 14.88
CA GLN A 511 22.79 0.20 14.95
C GLN A 511 23.14 0.78 13.58
N LYS A 512 23.02 -0.03 12.53
CA LYS A 512 23.21 0.41 11.15
C LYS A 512 22.02 1.21 10.62
N ALA A 513 20.79 0.89 11.05
CA ALA A 513 19.57 1.60 10.64
C ALA A 513 19.52 3.03 11.13
N GLU A 514 20.08 3.33 12.31
CA GLU A 514 20.22 4.70 12.82
C GLU A 514 20.99 5.63 11.86
N LYS A 515 21.86 5.07 11.03
CA LYS A 515 22.77 5.80 10.15
C LYS A 515 22.51 5.55 8.66
N SER A 516 21.57 4.66 8.33
CA SER A 516 21.35 4.21 6.94
C SER A 516 19.88 4.02 6.61
N PRO A 517 19.30 4.86 5.73
CA PRO A 517 17.95 4.68 5.22
C PRO A 517 17.72 3.31 4.56
N ARG A 518 18.78 2.70 3.99
CA ARG A 518 18.72 1.35 3.45
C ARG A 518 18.41 0.32 4.55
N MET A 519 19.05 0.43 5.70
CA MET A 519 18.82 -0.52 6.80
C MET A 519 17.45 -0.30 7.46
N GLN A 520 16.92 0.91 7.47
CA GLN A 520 15.54 1.16 7.90
C GLN A 520 14.56 0.37 7.04
N ARG A 521 14.77 0.38 5.73
CA ARG A 521 13.98 -0.42 4.78
C ARG A 521 14.12 -1.93 4.98
N VAL A 522 15.28 -2.43 5.36
CA VAL A 522 15.43 -3.86 5.69
C VAL A 522 14.44 -4.28 6.78
N PHE A 523 14.20 -3.42 7.78
CA PHE A 523 13.21 -3.69 8.83
C PHE A 523 11.78 -3.64 8.30
N GLU A 524 11.44 -2.65 7.49
CA GLU A 524 10.10 -2.54 6.87
C GLU A 524 9.80 -3.75 5.98
N ASP A 525 10.77 -4.16 5.17
CA ASP A 525 10.65 -5.32 4.28
C ASP A 525 10.63 -6.64 5.05
N LEU A 526 11.38 -6.73 6.14
CA LEU A 526 11.33 -7.87 7.06
C LEU A 526 9.94 -8.00 7.69
N GLN A 527 9.34 -6.88 8.11
CA GLN A 527 7.98 -6.88 8.64
C GLN A 527 6.97 -7.39 7.58
N ARG A 528 7.03 -6.89 6.35
CA ARG A 528 6.16 -7.34 5.25
C ARG A 528 6.29 -8.85 5.00
N TRP A 529 7.52 -9.35 5.09
CA TRP A 529 7.74 -10.79 4.94
C TRP A 529 7.18 -11.59 6.12
N PHE A 530 7.29 -11.09 7.34
CA PHE A 530 6.62 -11.70 8.49
C PHE A 530 5.09 -11.71 8.35
N GLU A 531 4.50 -10.65 7.82
CA GLU A 531 3.07 -10.59 7.51
C GLU A 531 2.68 -11.67 6.50
N GLN A 532 3.47 -11.84 5.44
CA GLN A 532 3.25 -12.89 4.45
C GLN A 532 3.42 -14.31 5.05
N MET A 533 4.39 -14.53 5.94
CA MET A 533 4.49 -15.80 6.68
C MET A 533 3.24 -16.05 7.54
N LYS A 534 2.70 -15.01 8.16
CA LYS A 534 1.45 -15.12 8.94
C LYS A 534 0.25 -15.40 8.06
N ASP A 535 0.16 -14.79 6.90
CA ASP A 535 -0.89 -15.09 5.93
C ASP A 535 -0.84 -16.58 5.49
N PHE A 536 0.37 -17.13 5.29
CA PHE A 536 0.55 -18.55 5.07
C PHE A 536 0.06 -19.39 6.27
N GLU A 537 0.44 -19.03 7.49
CA GLU A 537 0.06 -19.73 8.72
C GLU A 537 -1.45 -19.70 9.00
N ASN A 538 -2.16 -18.67 8.54
CA ASN A 538 -3.61 -18.55 8.69
C ASN A 538 -4.40 -19.45 7.73
N ILE A 539 -3.78 -19.90 6.64
CA ILE A 539 -4.43 -20.69 5.60
C ILE A 539 -4.03 -22.17 5.68
N GLU A 540 -2.78 -22.46 6.06
CA GLU A 540 -2.24 -23.81 6.09
C GLU A 540 -2.38 -24.45 7.48
N GLU A 541 -2.81 -25.73 7.52
CA GLU A 541 -2.86 -26.50 8.77
C GLU A 541 -1.46 -26.82 9.33
N ASN A 542 -0.50 -27.05 8.43
CA ASN A 542 0.89 -27.30 8.78
C ASN A 542 1.75 -26.08 8.46
N THR A 543 2.16 -25.36 9.49
CA THR A 543 2.85 -24.08 9.41
C THR A 543 4.36 -24.15 9.57
N THR A 544 4.94 -25.35 9.51
CA THR A 544 6.40 -25.56 9.69
C THR A 544 7.24 -24.97 8.56
N VAL A 545 8.51 -24.75 8.84
CA VAL A 545 9.49 -24.25 7.83
C VAL A 545 9.54 -25.16 6.60
N LEU A 546 9.44 -26.48 6.80
CA LEU A 546 9.43 -27.43 5.68
C LEU A 546 8.24 -27.19 4.76
N GLN A 547 7.04 -27.06 5.33
CA GLN A 547 5.84 -26.83 4.53
C GLN A 547 5.88 -25.49 3.82
N TYR A 548 6.35 -24.45 4.48
CA TYR A 548 6.55 -23.13 3.87
C TYR A 548 7.54 -23.18 2.69
N CYS A 549 8.67 -23.85 2.83
CA CYS A 549 9.67 -24.01 1.79
C CYS A 549 9.18 -24.93 0.64
N LEU A 550 8.34 -25.92 0.92
CA LEU A 550 7.68 -26.73 -0.13
C LEU A 550 6.66 -25.91 -0.91
N GLN A 551 5.97 -25.01 -0.23
CA GLN A 551 5.00 -24.11 -0.83
C GLN A 551 5.68 -23.08 -1.73
N TYR A 552 6.72 -22.43 -1.22
CA TYR A 552 7.51 -21.43 -1.94
C TYR A 552 8.87 -22.02 -2.30
N GLN A 553 8.98 -22.63 -3.47
CA GLN A 553 10.24 -23.23 -3.95
C GLN A 553 11.33 -22.17 -4.23
N ARG A 554 10.92 -20.93 -4.44
CA ARG A 554 11.72 -19.72 -4.59
C ARG A 554 11.31 -18.70 -3.54
N PRO A 555 12.11 -17.63 -3.30
CA PRO A 555 11.65 -16.55 -2.42
C PRO A 555 10.26 -16.07 -2.83
N PRO A 556 9.31 -15.98 -1.88
CA PRO A 556 7.96 -15.51 -2.19
C PRO A 556 8.00 -14.11 -2.80
N ARG A 557 7.00 -13.78 -3.61
CA ARG A 557 6.87 -12.42 -4.14
C ARG A 557 6.29 -11.52 -3.07
N VAL A 558 7.17 -10.84 -2.34
CA VAL A 558 6.81 -9.78 -1.42
C VAL A 558 7.27 -8.47 -2.03
N GLU A 559 6.33 -7.64 -2.45
CA GLU A 559 6.65 -6.40 -3.14
C GLU A 559 6.59 -5.21 -2.17
N ALA A 560 7.67 -4.45 -2.12
CA ALA A 560 7.66 -3.15 -1.47
C ALA A 560 7.10 -2.11 -2.44
N VAL A 561 6.00 -1.47 -2.09
CA VAL A 561 5.30 -0.49 -2.95
C VAL A 561 5.77 0.95 -2.68
N GLU A 562 6.68 1.16 -1.72
CA GLU A 562 7.10 2.51 -1.32
C GLU A 562 8.34 3.01 -2.09
N PRO A 563 8.44 4.32 -2.33
CA PRO A 563 9.57 4.90 -3.03
C PRO A 563 10.88 4.67 -2.28
N VAL A 564 11.88 4.18 -3.00
CA VAL A 564 13.23 3.92 -2.53
C VAL A 564 14.08 5.17 -2.74
N GLY A 565 14.63 5.80 -1.68
CA GLY A 565 15.55 6.93 -1.80
C GLY A 565 15.19 8.12 -0.92
N ASP A 566 15.82 9.24 -1.18
CA ASP A 566 15.70 10.46 -0.38
C ASP A 566 14.47 11.27 -0.77
N ALA A 567 13.62 11.61 0.19
CA ALA A 567 12.48 12.50 -0.03
C ALA A 567 12.97 13.83 -0.61
N GLY A 568 12.37 14.24 -1.75
CA GLY A 568 12.78 15.44 -2.46
C GLY A 568 13.91 15.24 -3.48
N GLY A 569 14.33 14.00 -3.76
CA GLY A 569 15.29 13.66 -4.80
C GLY A 569 14.68 13.57 -6.20
N VAL A 570 15.55 13.28 -7.20
CA VAL A 570 15.14 13.03 -8.59
C VAL A 570 14.20 11.82 -8.65
N LYS A 571 13.04 11.98 -9.28
CA LYS A 571 12.05 10.90 -9.38
C LYS A 571 12.40 9.91 -10.48
N LEU A 572 12.57 8.65 -10.12
CA LEU A 572 12.81 7.55 -11.07
C LEU A 572 11.53 6.71 -11.14
N LEU A 573 10.78 6.83 -12.24
CA LEU A 573 9.43 6.29 -12.34
C LEU A 573 9.25 5.51 -13.65
N THR A 574 8.45 4.45 -13.59
CA THR A 574 7.90 3.93 -14.84
C THR A 574 6.93 4.96 -15.43
N VAL A 575 6.77 4.91 -16.77
CA VAL A 575 5.80 5.81 -17.42
C VAL A 575 4.41 5.67 -16.81
N HIS A 576 3.97 4.46 -16.49
CA HIS A 576 2.68 4.22 -15.84
C HIS A 576 2.59 4.89 -14.45
N ALA A 577 3.64 4.78 -13.64
CA ALA A 577 3.68 5.40 -12.31
C ALA A 577 3.77 6.94 -12.37
N SER A 578 4.18 7.50 -13.52
CA SER A 578 4.25 8.95 -13.72
C SER A 578 2.91 9.59 -14.08
N LYS A 579 1.87 8.79 -14.41
CA LYS A 579 0.55 9.32 -14.74
C LYS A 579 -0.02 10.10 -13.54
N GLY A 580 -0.57 11.28 -13.80
CA GLY A 580 -1.01 12.22 -12.76
C GLY A 580 0.08 13.15 -12.21
N LEU A 581 1.38 12.82 -12.38
CA LEU A 581 2.50 13.66 -11.94
C LEU A 581 2.96 14.63 -13.04
N GLU A 582 3.81 15.60 -12.64
CA GLU A 582 4.37 16.59 -13.56
C GLU A 582 5.70 17.12 -13.03
N PHE A 583 6.66 17.35 -13.94
CA PHE A 583 8.02 17.74 -13.60
C PHE A 583 8.51 18.86 -14.49
N GLU A 584 9.38 19.73 -13.99
CA GLU A 584 9.95 20.80 -14.80
C GLU A 584 10.81 20.23 -15.93
N THR A 585 11.60 19.19 -15.61
CA THR A 585 12.47 18.48 -16.57
C THR A 585 12.24 16.98 -16.54
N VAL A 586 12.00 16.38 -17.70
CA VAL A 586 11.82 14.93 -17.87
C VAL A 586 12.91 14.37 -18.78
N TYR A 587 13.56 13.31 -18.31
CA TYR A 587 14.45 12.46 -19.08
C TYR A 587 13.71 11.15 -19.42
N LEU A 588 13.44 10.93 -20.70
CA LEU A 588 12.84 9.69 -21.18
C LEU A 588 13.96 8.79 -21.69
N ALA A 589 14.37 7.81 -20.85
CA ALA A 589 15.55 7.00 -21.07
C ALA A 589 15.23 5.59 -21.59
N GLY A 590 16.15 5.02 -22.36
CA GLY A 590 16.02 3.67 -22.91
C GLY A 590 14.97 3.56 -24.01
N CYS A 591 14.85 4.57 -24.89
CA CYS A 591 13.83 4.64 -25.94
C CYS A 591 14.17 3.77 -27.15
N THR A 592 14.47 2.49 -26.90
CA THR A 592 14.80 1.48 -27.94
C THR A 592 13.58 0.67 -28.34
N LYS A 593 13.66 0.00 -29.49
CA LYS A 593 12.60 -0.87 -30.00
C LYS A 593 12.25 -1.98 -29.00
N ARG A 594 13.25 -2.56 -28.35
CA ARG A 594 13.07 -3.63 -27.37
C ARG A 594 12.29 -3.16 -26.14
N ASN A 595 12.61 -2.00 -25.63
CA ASN A 595 11.96 -1.45 -24.42
C ASN A 595 10.55 -0.92 -24.70
N TRP A 596 10.33 -0.36 -25.89
CA TRP A 596 9.05 0.21 -26.32
C TRP A 596 8.29 -0.74 -27.27
N SER A 597 8.33 -2.01 -26.97
CA SER A 597 7.53 -3.07 -27.60
C SER A 597 6.95 -3.97 -26.52
N PRO A 598 5.87 -4.68 -26.81
CA PRO A 598 5.32 -5.67 -25.89
C PRO A 598 6.43 -6.61 -25.43
N ALA A 599 6.51 -6.88 -24.14
CA ALA A 599 7.32 -8.00 -23.69
C ALA A 599 6.76 -9.26 -24.35
N ARG A 600 7.63 -10.08 -24.92
CA ARG A 600 7.22 -11.44 -25.31
C ARG A 600 6.94 -12.22 -24.03
N ASN A 601 5.74 -12.04 -23.50
CA ASN A 601 5.29 -12.79 -22.34
C ASN A 601 4.75 -14.12 -22.86
N THR A 602 5.65 -15.06 -23.13
CA THR A 602 5.31 -16.42 -23.58
C THR A 602 4.53 -17.22 -22.52
N SER A 603 4.33 -16.67 -21.33
CA SER A 603 3.68 -17.31 -20.19
C SER A 603 2.30 -16.72 -19.83
N ALA A 604 1.88 -15.62 -20.45
CA ALA A 604 0.56 -15.05 -20.16
C ALA A 604 -0.54 -15.86 -20.86
N LEU A 605 -1.55 -16.27 -20.06
CA LEU A 605 -2.77 -16.85 -20.62
C LEU A 605 -3.54 -15.74 -21.35
N GLU A 606 -3.88 -16.02 -22.62
CA GLU A 606 -4.65 -15.10 -23.45
C GLU A 606 -6.12 -15.54 -23.46
N MET A 607 -7.02 -14.56 -23.51
CA MET A 607 -8.43 -14.85 -23.65
C MET A 607 -8.70 -15.36 -25.06
N PRO A 608 -9.49 -16.45 -25.22
CA PRO A 608 -9.79 -17.01 -26.53
C PRO A 608 -10.61 -16.02 -27.36
N GLY A 609 -10.31 -15.97 -28.66
CA GLY A 609 -11.09 -15.20 -29.61
C GLY A 609 -12.57 -15.59 -29.60
N GLY A 610 -13.48 -14.63 -29.72
CA GLY A 610 -14.91 -14.85 -29.67
C GLY A 610 -15.57 -14.90 -28.29
N LEU A 611 -14.78 -14.94 -27.19
CA LEU A 611 -15.31 -14.82 -25.82
C LEU A 611 -15.73 -13.37 -25.50
N ILE A 612 -14.99 -12.41 -26.03
CA ILE A 612 -15.24 -10.99 -25.89
C ILE A 612 -15.21 -10.36 -27.28
N GLU A 613 -16.22 -9.53 -27.58
CA GLU A 613 -16.17 -8.61 -28.71
C GLU A 613 -15.38 -7.37 -28.28
N VAL A 614 -14.07 -7.44 -28.25
CA VAL A 614 -13.23 -6.27 -28.02
C VAL A 614 -12.83 -5.70 -29.37
N ALA A 615 -12.96 -4.39 -29.53
CA ALA A 615 -12.38 -3.69 -30.67
C ALA A 615 -10.85 -3.87 -30.60
N GLU A 616 -10.28 -4.66 -31.49
CA GLU A 616 -8.84 -4.87 -31.56
C GLU A 616 -8.16 -3.61 -32.09
N PHE A 617 -7.50 -2.89 -31.19
CA PHE A 617 -6.61 -1.81 -31.58
C PHE A 617 -5.18 -2.34 -31.73
N PRO A 618 -4.41 -1.87 -32.76
CA PRO A 618 -3.02 -2.25 -32.89
C PRO A 618 -2.24 -1.94 -31.60
N LEU A 619 -1.46 -2.89 -31.10
CA LEU A 619 -0.63 -2.73 -29.90
C LEU A 619 0.28 -1.50 -29.95
N GLN A 620 0.67 -1.08 -31.16
CA GLN A 620 1.45 0.15 -31.36
C GLN A 620 0.71 1.40 -30.90
N HIS A 621 -0.64 1.40 -30.93
CA HIS A 621 -1.45 2.53 -30.43
C HIS A 621 -1.27 2.75 -28.92
N GLU A 622 -1.17 1.66 -28.15
CA GLU A 622 -0.93 1.74 -26.70
C GLU A 622 0.47 2.32 -26.41
N PHE A 623 1.52 1.88 -27.14
CA PHE A 623 2.86 2.42 -26.96
C PHE A 623 2.98 3.90 -27.37
N ARG A 624 2.22 4.35 -28.38
CA ARG A 624 2.14 5.77 -28.70
C ARG A 624 1.47 6.59 -27.58
N ARG A 625 0.38 6.08 -27.01
CA ARG A 625 -0.26 6.71 -25.84
C ARG A 625 0.70 6.75 -24.65
N LEU A 626 1.44 5.66 -24.43
CA LEU A 626 2.41 5.60 -23.35
C LEU A 626 3.51 6.67 -23.52
N MET A 627 4.05 6.84 -24.74
CA MET A 627 5.03 7.87 -25.03
C MET A 627 4.43 9.27 -24.99
N TYR A 628 3.18 9.45 -25.41
CA TYR A 628 2.42 10.69 -25.27
C TYR A 628 2.27 11.09 -23.80
N VAL A 629 1.88 10.14 -22.94
CA VAL A 629 1.77 10.37 -21.49
C VAL A 629 3.13 10.74 -20.91
N ALA A 630 4.21 10.02 -21.25
CA ALA A 630 5.56 10.33 -20.79
C ALA A 630 6.03 11.74 -21.19
N ALA A 631 5.83 12.11 -22.45
CA ALA A 631 6.21 13.43 -22.96
C ALA A 631 5.44 14.56 -22.25
N THR A 632 4.14 14.38 -22.04
CA THR A 632 3.25 15.37 -21.40
C THR A 632 3.43 15.46 -19.87
N ARG A 633 4.36 14.68 -19.26
CA ARG A 633 4.79 14.90 -17.86
C ARG A 633 5.73 16.09 -17.73
N ALA A 634 6.44 16.46 -18.80
CA ALA A 634 7.36 17.58 -18.82
C ALA A 634 6.63 18.93 -18.88
N LYS A 635 7.08 19.87 -18.05
CA LYS A 635 6.62 21.28 -18.11
C LYS A 635 7.42 22.06 -19.13
N THR A 636 8.76 22.07 -19.01
CA THR A 636 9.63 22.91 -19.80
C THR A 636 10.63 22.12 -20.65
N ASN A 637 11.24 21.07 -20.11
CA ASN A 637 12.30 20.34 -20.80
C ASN A 637 11.96 18.86 -20.96
N LEU A 638 12.06 18.36 -22.18
CA LEU A 638 11.93 16.95 -22.52
C LEU A 638 13.20 16.47 -23.21
N PHE A 639 13.94 15.58 -22.54
CA PHE A 639 15.12 14.93 -23.08
C PHE A 639 14.82 13.46 -23.33
N VAL A 640 14.89 13.04 -24.58
CA VAL A 640 14.65 11.67 -25.01
C VAL A 640 15.99 11.04 -25.37
N SER A 641 16.27 9.83 -24.90
CA SER A 641 17.52 9.15 -25.19
C SER A 641 17.33 7.68 -25.53
N ALA A 642 18.23 7.15 -26.35
CA ALA A 642 18.27 5.76 -26.71
C ALA A 642 19.71 5.30 -26.97
N ALA A 643 20.06 4.08 -26.54
CA ALA A 643 21.33 3.43 -26.87
C ALA A 643 21.11 2.36 -27.93
N VAL A 644 21.85 2.42 -29.03
CA VAL A 644 21.69 1.48 -30.17
C VAL A 644 22.31 0.11 -29.93
N LYS A 645 23.07 -0.08 -28.85
CA LYS A 645 23.63 -1.38 -28.42
C LYS A 645 23.28 -1.67 -26.97
N THR A 646 22.84 -2.90 -26.72
CA THR A 646 22.64 -3.40 -25.35
C THR A 646 23.97 -3.51 -24.60
N GLN A 647 23.92 -3.79 -23.30
CA GLN A 647 25.10 -4.02 -22.46
C GLN A 647 25.96 -5.20 -22.98
N SER A 648 25.36 -6.18 -23.64
CA SER A 648 26.03 -7.31 -24.29
C SER A 648 26.48 -7.01 -25.72
N GLY A 649 26.37 -5.77 -26.20
CA GLY A 649 26.78 -5.36 -27.54
C GLY A 649 25.81 -5.70 -28.67
N ILE A 650 24.66 -6.24 -28.37
CA ILE A 650 23.63 -6.57 -29.36
C ILE A 650 22.94 -5.29 -29.84
N SER A 651 22.70 -5.17 -31.16
CA SER A 651 22.00 -4.03 -31.74
C SER A 651 20.55 -3.94 -31.26
N ASP A 652 20.17 -2.77 -30.76
CA ASP A 652 18.79 -2.46 -30.33
C ASP A 652 18.39 -1.09 -30.91
N PRO A 653 17.73 -1.07 -32.08
CA PRO A 653 17.47 0.18 -32.77
C PRO A 653 16.52 1.08 -31.97
N VAL A 654 16.63 2.40 -32.24
CA VAL A 654 15.72 3.41 -31.70
C VAL A 654 14.26 3.06 -32.00
N SER A 655 13.37 3.23 -31.02
CA SER A 655 11.94 3.02 -31.19
C SER A 655 11.37 3.89 -32.32
N PRO A 656 10.52 3.36 -33.19
CA PRO A 656 9.87 4.15 -34.25
C PRO A 656 9.07 5.33 -33.67
N HIS A 657 8.51 5.17 -32.48
CA HIS A 657 7.71 6.20 -31.80
C HIS A 657 8.54 7.46 -31.45
N VAL A 658 9.86 7.32 -31.25
CA VAL A 658 10.76 8.48 -31.08
C VAL A 658 10.80 9.31 -32.36
N ARG A 659 10.85 8.66 -33.53
CA ARG A 659 10.86 9.37 -34.81
C ARG A 659 9.52 10.06 -35.07
N GLU A 660 8.42 9.43 -34.73
CA GLU A 660 7.08 10.02 -34.79
C GLU A 660 6.95 11.24 -33.87
N LEU A 661 7.53 11.18 -32.65
CA LEU A 661 7.57 12.28 -31.70
C LEU A 661 8.42 13.47 -32.21
N MET A 662 9.61 13.18 -32.73
CA MET A 662 10.57 14.21 -33.12
C MET A 662 10.27 14.84 -34.50
N GLY A 663 9.55 14.11 -35.38
CA GLY A 663 9.28 14.52 -36.74
C GLY A 663 10.53 14.44 -37.64
N SER A 664 10.43 15.02 -38.87
CA SER A 664 11.46 14.93 -39.88
C SER A 664 12.62 15.96 -39.75
N SER A 665 12.67 16.75 -38.66
CA SER A 665 13.71 17.76 -38.50
C SER A 665 15.02 17.12 -38.00
N GLU A 666 16.00 17.01 -38.87
CA GLU A 666 17.37 16.56 -38.54
C GLU A 666 18.10 17.40 -37.46
N GLN A 667 17.60 18.59 -37.16
CA GLN A 667 18.21 19.52 -36.19
C GLN A 667 18.06 19.08 -34.72
N SER A 668 17.19 18.11 -34.43
CA SER A 668 16.98 17.57 -33.08
C SER A 668 17.67 16.22 -32.83
N LEU A 669 18.30 15.63 -33.86
CA LEU A 669 19.02 14.37 -33.79
C LEU A 669 20.51 14.64 -33.52
N VAL A 670 20.94 14.49 -32.28
CA VAL A 670 22.36 14.60 -31.92
C VAL A 670 22.92 13.21 -31.69
N ARG A 671 23.89 12.79 -32.52
CA ARG A 671 24.74 11.65 -32.16
C ARG A 671 25.82 12.16 -31.21
N ALA A 672 25.93 11.51 -30.04
CA ALA A 672 27.04 11.80 -29.14
C ALA A 672 28.32 11.30 -29.79
N SER A 673 29.16 12.23 -30.33
CA SER A 673 30.46 11.88 -30.84
C SER A 673 31.45 11.63 -29.69
N ASP A 674 32.39 10.71 -29.92
CA ASP A 674 33.48 10.25 -29.06
C ASP A 674 34.30 11.35 -28.40
N LYS A 675 33.77 12.05 -27.39
CA LYS A 675 34.64 12.81 -26.48
C LYS A 675 34.55 12.21 -25.10
N PRO A 676 35.63 11.67 -24.57
CA PRO A 676 35.64 11.10 -23.24
C PRO A 676 35.23 12.16 -22.22
N LEU A 677 34.35 11.78 -21.34
CA LEU A 677 33.80 12.57 -20.22
C LEU A 677 34.86 12.87 -19.14
N SER A 678 36.04 13.38 -19.55
CA SER A 678 37.12 13.79 -18.65
C SER A 678 36.75 14.95 -17.70
N LYS A 679 35.60 15.61 -17.94
CA LYS A 679 35.06 16.64 -17.05
C LYS A 679 34.12 16.13 -15.93
N LEU A 680 33.68 14.86 -15.98
CA LEU A 680 32.80 14.31 -14.96
C LEU A 680 33.50 14.26 -13.59
N GLY A 681 34.77 13.92 -13.55
CA GLY A 681 35.55 13.91 -12.30
C GLY A 681 35.62 15.27 -11.62
N SER A 682 35.71 16.36 -12.37
CA SER A 682 35.77 17.72 -11.82
C SER A 682 34.39 18.21 -11.34
N VAL A 683 33.32 17.76 -11.99
CA VAL A 683 31.92 18.04 -11.59
C VAL A 683 31.57 17.27 -10.32
N MET A 684 32.01 16.02 -10.23
CA MET A 684 31.82 15.16 -9.04
C MET A 684 32.53 15.72 -7.80
N VAL A 685 33.73 16.29 -7.97
CA VAL A 685 34.47 16.94 -6.86
C VAL A 685 33.73 18.21 -6.39
N LYS A 686 33.11 18.96 -7.30
CA LYS A 686 32.33 20.15 -6.94
C LYS A 686 31.01 19.82 -6.25
N LEU A 687 30.30 18.73 -6.64
CA LEU A 687 29.11 18.28 -5.98
C LEU A 687 29.35 17.84 -4.53
N ARG A 688 30.51 17.22 -4.24
CA ARG A 688 30.91 16.91 -2.86
C ARG A 688 30.93 18.13 -1.93
N LYS A 689 31.06 19.31 -2.47
CA LYS A 689 31.08 20.56 -1.71
C LYS A 689 29.68 21.13 -1.43
N TYR A 690 28.72 20.87 -2.31
CA TYR A 690 27.34 21.37 -2.21
C TYR A 690 26.38 20.39 -1.53
N TYR A 691 26.69 19.09 -1.54
CA TYR A 691 25.98 18.07 -0.82
C TYR A 691 26.96 17.35 0.13
N PRO A 692 27.28 17.94 1.30
CA PRO A 692 27.99 17.20 2.32
C PRO A 692 27.16 15.97 2.67
N LEU A 693 27.85 14.84 2.73
CA LEU A 693 27.31 13.53 2.99
C LEU A 693 26.24 13.56 4.10
N ALA A 694 25.08 12.99 3.82
CA ALA A 694 24.04 12.65 4.79
C ALA A 694 24.51 11.81 6.00
N GLN A 695 25.78 11.48 6.07
CA GLN A 695 26.37 10.71 7.19
C GLN A 695 26.58 11.50 8.49
N THR A 696 26.43 12.82 8.48
CA THR A 696 26.57 13.64 9.69
C THR A 696 25.28 14.34 10.09
N GLU A 697 24.24 14.34 9.25
CA GLU A 697 23.03 15.10 9.51
C GLU A 697 21.94 14.30 10.25
N ASP A 698 21.91 12.99 10.19
CA ASP A 698 20.89 12.19 10.88
C ASP A 698 21.01 12.23 12.41
N VAL A 699 22.20 12.54 12.93
CA VAL A 699 22.38 12.75 14.39
C VAL A 699 21.87 14.13 14.82
N ALA A 700 21.76 15.07 13.91
CA ALA A 700 21.36 16.47 14.17
C ALA A 700 19.86 16.76 13.92
N ARG A 701 19.11 15.82 13.30
CA ARG A 701 17.67 16.02 13.10
C ARG A 701 16.91 15.92 14.41
N PRO A 702 15.99 16.86 14.72
CA PRO A 702 15.11 16.72 15.87
C PRO A 702 14.29 15.42 15.77
N LEU A 703 13.97 14.83 16.91
CA LEU A 703 13.11 13.65 16.95
C LEU A 703 11.73 14.00 16.35
N PRO A 704 11.02 13.06 15.69
CA PRO A 704 9.73 13.36 15.04
C PRO A 704 8.66 13.93 15.96
N PHE A 705 8.85 13.79 17.27
CA PHE A 705 8.00 14.27 18.36
C PHE A 705 8.66 15.39 19.18
N GLU A 706 9.70 16.03 18.67
CA GLU A 706 10.37 17.18 19.26
C GLU A 706 9.92 18.44 18.53
N GLY A 707 9.24 19.32 19.27
CA GLY A 707 8.77 20.59 18.75
C GLY A 707 9.89 21.59 18.48
N PRO A 708 9.62 22.67 17.74
CA PRO A 708 10.61 23.71 17.42
C PRO A 708 11.17 24.41 18.67
N ASP A 709 10.46 24.33 19.80
CA ASP A 709 10.83 24.87 21.10
C ASP A 709 11.71 23.91 21.93
N GLY A 710 12.06 22.74 21.36
CA GLY A 710 12.88 21.70 22.01
C GLY A 710 12.11 20.91 23.09
N TRP A 711 10.78 20.97 23.08
CA TRP A 711 9.94 20.14 23.92
C TRP A 711 9.62 18.80 23.23
N LEU A 712 9.70 17.73 24.01
CA LEU A 712 9.19 16.44 23.55
C LEU A 712 7.67 16.39 23.73
N GLU A 713 6.93 16.13 22.65
CA GLU A 713 5.47 16.04 22.66
C GLU A 713 5.03 14.61 22.37
N LEU A 714 4.50 13.92 23.39
CA LEU A 714 4.14 12.51 23.32
C LEU A 714 2.78 12.25 23.96
N SER A 715 2.12 11.17 23.53
CA SER A 715 1.00 10.65 24.32
C SER A 715 1.53 9.87 25.54
N VAL A 716 0.72 9.81 26.59
CA VAL A 716 1.01 8.97 27.77
C VAL A 716 1.27 7.53 27.36
N THR A 717 0.45 7.00 26.45
CA THR A 717 0.57 5.64 25.93
C THR A 717 1.87 5.43 25.14
N ALA A 718 2.30 6.42 24.37
CA ALA A 718 3.55 6.33 23.62
C ALA A 718 4.77 6.30 24.57
N LEU A 719 4.79 7.14 25.60
CA LEU A 719 5.87 7.15 26.60
C LEU A 719 5.86 5.90 27.47
N ASP A 720 4.68 5.34 27.77
CA ASP A 720 4.56 4.04 28.45
C ASP A 720 5.14 2.91 27.58
N GLY A 721 4.83 2.93 26.27
CA GLY A 721 5.44 2.03 25.29
C GLY A 721 6.97 2.12 25.26
N TYR A 722 7.52 3.34 25.30
CA TYR A 722 8.96 3.55 25.41
C TYR A 722 9.55 3.00 26.72
N ASN A 723 8.87 3.25 27.83
CA ASN A 723 9.28 2.72 29.13
C ASN A 723 9.27 1.18 29.14
N PHE A 724 8.34 0.57 28.41
CA PHE A 724 8.20 -0.88 28.29
C PHE A 724 9.28 -1.47 27.36
N CYS A 725 9.36 -0.99 26.11
CA CYS A 725 10.37 -1.40 25.14
C CYS A 725 10.78 -0.21 24.25
N PRO A 726 11.96 0.40 24.49
CA PRO A 726 12.46 1.49 23.66
C PRO A 726 12.59 1.14 22.17
N PHE A 727 12.91 -0.11 21.86
CA PHE A 727 13.03 -0.59 20.48
C PHE A 727 11.67 -0.64 19.77
N ASP A 728 10.64 -1.14 20.44
CA ASP A 728 9.29 -1.17 19.91
C ASP A 728 8.73 0.24 19.66
N PHE A 729 8.98 1.15 20.61
CA PHE A 729 8.69 2.57 20.44
C PHE A 729 9.41 3.17 19.22
N TYR A 730 10.68 2.82 19.00
CA TYR A 730 11.46 3.30 17.86
C TYR A 730 10.84 2.85 16.55
N LEU A 731 10.45 1.57 16.44
CA LEU A 731 9.77 1.06 15.25
C LEU A 731 8.48 1.83 14.95
N GLN A 732 7.66 2.09 15.97
CA GLN A 732 6.34 2.70 15.79
C GLN A 732 6.39 4.22 15.62
N HIS A 733 7.19 4.92 16.42
CA HIS A 733 7.12 6.38 16.53
C HIS A 733 8.24 7.12 15.81
N VAL A 734 9.37 6.48 15.59
CA VAL A 734 10.51 7.05 14.86
C VAL A 734 10.52 6.55 13.42
N LEU A 735 10.48 5.24 13.21
CA LEU A 735 10.45 4.65 11.87
C LEU A 735 9.06 4.62 11.24
N LYS A 736 8.01 4.90 12.04
CA LYS A 736 6.59 4.89 11.61
C LYS A 736 6.15 3.58 10.96
N ILE A 737 6.72 2.47 11.41
CA ILE A 737 6.29 1.14 10.96
C ILE A 737 4.92 0.89 11.58
N SER A 738 3.89 0.92 10.74
CA SER A 738 2.52 0.69 11.18
C SER A 738 2.34 -0.75 11.67
N GLN A 739 1.76 -0.91 12.83
CA GLN A 739 1.35 -2.22 13.29
C GLN A 739 -0.03 -2.54 12.73
N PRO A 740 -0.25 -3.76 12.24
CA PRO A 740 -1.58 -4.17 11.84
C PRO A 740 -2.52 -4.19 13.04
N ILE A 741 -3.77 -3.92 12.76
CA ILE A 741 -4.83 -3.93 13.74
C ILE A 741 -5.10 -5.40 14.10
N GLY A 742 -4.79 -5.80 15.34
CA GLY A 742 -5.15 -7.13 15.84
C GLY A 742 -6.56 -7.17 16.46
N PRO A 743 -7.12 -8.39 16.68
CA PRO A 743 -8.45 -8.58 17.28
C PRO A 743 -8.65 -7.82 18.58
N ALA A 744 -7.64 -7.87 19.46
CA ALA A 744 -7.70 -7.20 20.76
C ALA A 744 -7.85 -5.67 20.67
N LEU A 745 -7.23 -5.04 19.67
CA LEU A 745 -7.33 -3.61 19.45
C LEU A 745 -8.73 -3.25 18.91
N SER A 746 -9.25 -4.02 17.95
CA SER A 746 -10.60 -3.82 17.40
C SER A 746 -11.67 -4.00 18.49
N PHE A 747 -11.59 -5.09 19.24
CA PHE A 747 -12.47 -5.38 20.37
C PHE A 747 -12.44 -4.27 21.43
N GLY A 748 -11.22 -3.85 21.83
CA GLY A 748 -11.03 -2.78 22.81
C GLY A 748 -11.59 -1.44 22.35
N THR A 749 -11.31 -1.05 21.11
CA THR A 749 -11.78 0.22 20.54
C THR A 749 -13.31 0.32 20.54
N VAL A 750 -14.00 -0.77 20.17
CA VAL A 750 -15.46 -0.80 20.15
C VAL A 750 -16.02 -0.65 21.55
N LEU A 751 -15.52 -1.42 22.53
CA LEU A 751 -16.02 -1.35 23.91
C LEU A 751 -15.75 0.03 24.56
N HIS A 752 -14.53 0.60 24.40
CA HIS A 752 -14.24 1.95 24.91
C HIS A 752 -15.16 3.00 24.29
N GLY A 753 -15.45 2.92 22.98
CA GLY A 753 -16.41 3.82 22.33
C GLY A 753 -17.84 3.71 22.88
N LEU A 754 -18.27 2.50 23.27
CA LEU A 754 -19.58 2.29 23.90
C LEU A 754 -19.63 2.82 25.34
N PHE A 755 -18.57 2.64 26.12
CA PHE A 755 -18.47 3.19 27.48
C PHE A 755 -18.42 4.72 27.45
N GLU A 756 -17.64 5.29 26.53
CA GLU A 756 -17.62 6.73 26.28
C GLU A 756 -19.02 7.26 25.97
N SER A 757 -19.74 6.58 25.06
CA SER A 757 -21.10 6.98 24.67
C SER A 757 -22.06 6.92 25.89
N TYR A 758 -21.96 5.86 26.69
CA TYR A 758 -22.78 5.73 27.90
C TYR A 758 -22.54 6.86 28.91
N TYR A 759 -21.28 7.16 29.21
CA TYR A 759 -20.97 8.21 30.19
C TYR A 759 -21.29 9.60 29.68
N LYS A 760 -21.13 9.86 28.38
CA LYS A 760 -21.58 11.12 27.75
C LYS A 760 -23.10 11.29 27.88
N ASP A 761 -23.86 10.26 27.59
CA ASP A 761 -25.32 10.27 27.76
C ASP A 761 -25.70 10.50 29.24
N LYS A 762 -25.00 9.83 30.15
CA LYS A 762 -25.22 9.96 31.59
C LYS A 762 -24.93 11.40 32.11
N LEU A 763 -23.88 12.01 31.62
CA LEU A 763 -23.51 13.41 31.88
C LEU A 763 -24.51 14.39 31.27
N ALA A 764 -25.11 14.06 30.12
CA ALA A 764 -26.16 14.85 29.47
C ALA A 764 -27.56 14.64 30.11
N GLY A 765 -27.73 13.62 30.97
CA GLY A 765 -29.01 13.24 31.54
C GLY A 765 -29.91 12.46 30.59
N GLU A 766 -29.40 11.91 29.50
CA GLU A 766 -30.11 11.27 28.39
C GLU A 766 -29.63 9.82 28.18
N VAL A 767 -29.66 8.98 29.21
CA VAL A 767 -29.20 7.58 29.09
C VAL A 767 -30.14 6.78 28.18
N ARG A 768 -29.56 6.18 27.14
CA ARG A 768 -30.27 5.29 26.18
C ARG A 768 -30.66 3.98 26.86
N SER A 769 -31.66 3.28 26.29
CA SER A 769 -32.00 1.93 26.71
C SER A 769 -30.90 0.93 26.36
N ALA A 770 -30.86 -0.21 27.08
CA ALA A 770 -29.92 -1.29 26.80
C ALA A 770 -29.99 -1.77 25.34
N ALA A 771 -31.20 -1.82 24.76
CA ALA A 771 -31.41 -2.19 23.35
C ALA A 771 -30.76 -1.18 22.37
N GLN A 772 -30.77 0.12 22.70
CA GLN A 772 -30.13 1.14 21.88
C GLN A 772 -28.60 1.06 21.94
N TYR A 773 -28.02 0.76 23.12
CA TYR A 773 -26.59 0.51 23.22
C TYR A 773 -26.18 -0.79 22.51
N GLN A 774 -27.03 -1.82 22.52
CA GLN A 774 -26.80 -3.04 21.73
C GLN A 774 -26.80 -2.73 20.21
N ALA A 775 -27.72 -1.90 19.74
CA ALA A 775 -27.74 -1.45 18.34
C ALA A 775 -26.49 -0.61 17.99
N LEU A 776 -25.98 0.17 18.93
CA LEU A 776 -24.69 0.87 18.72
C LEU A 776 -23.52 -0.11 18.60
N LEU A 777 -23.48 -1.15 19.41
CA LEU A 777 -22.49 -2.22 19.28
C LEU A 777 -22.55 -2.85 17.89
N ASP A 778 -23.75 -3.21 17.44
CA ASP A 778 -23.94 -3.85 16.13
C ASP A 778 -23.47 -2.96 14.97
N ASN A 779 -23.68 -1.65 15.06
CA ASN A 779 -23.29 -0.68 14.05
C ASN A 779 -21.81 -0.31 14.09
N SER A 780 -21.18 -0.35 15.26
CA SER A 780 -19.76 0.00 15.45
C SER A 780 -18.83 -1.20 15.40
N TRP A 781 -19.36 -2.42 15.34
CA TRP A 781 -18.54 -3.62 15.28
C TRP A 781 -17.70 -3.65 13.99
N SER A 782 -16.43 -4.00 14.13
CA SER A 782 -15.48 -4.11 13.03
C SER A 782 -14.78 -5.48 13.10
N ASP A 783 -14.84 -6.22 12.01
CA ASP A 783 -14.12 -7.50 11.86
C ASP A 783 -12.64 -7.31 11.54
N ARG A 784 -12.15 -6.06 11.50
CA ARG A 784 -10.73 -5.75 11.23
C ARG A 784 -9.83 -6.39 12.28
N GLY A 785 -8.83 -7.11 11.79
CA GLY A 785 -7.82 -7.75 12.65
C GLY A 785 -8.19 -9.14 13.12
N TYR A 786 -9.39 -9.64 12.83
CA TYR A 786 -9.76 -11.03 13.08
C TYR A 786 -9.34 -11.90 11.90
N GLU A 787 -8.79 -13.07 12.22
CA GLU A 787 -8.30 -14.05 11.24
C GLU A 787 -9.43 -14.82 10.58
N ASP A 788 -10.52 -15.04 11.33
CA ASP A 788 -11.71 -15.74 10.86
C ASP A 788 -12.97 -15.13 11.45
N ARG A 789 -14.08 -15.36 10.76
CA ARG A 789 -15.37 -14.88 11.19
C ARG A 789 -15.89 -15.53 12.48
N PRO A 790 -15.79 -16.86 12.71
CA PRO A 790 -16.19 -17.45 13.96
C PRO A 790 -15.52 -16.81 15.18
N SER A 791 -14.26 -16.37 15.05
CA SER A 791 -13.56 -15.64 16.10
C SER A 791 -14.13 -14.23 16.30
N ALA A 792 -14.41 -13.51 15.21
CA ALA A 792 -15.06 -12.20 15.28
C ALA A 792 -16.47 -12.29 15.89
N ASP A 793 -17.28 -13.28 15.51
CA ASP A 793 -18.63 -13.49 16.04
C ASP A 793 -18.60 -13.86 17.53
N ARG A 794 -17.65 -14.70 17.98
CA ARG A 794 -17.45 -15.01 19.41
C ARG A 794 -17.09 -13.77 20.23
N ASP A 795 -16.19 -12.96 19.73
CA ASP A 795 -15.77 -11.73 20.42
C ASP A 795 -16.88 -10.68 20.38
N LYS A 796 -17.66 -10.60 19.31
CA LYS A 796 -18.87 -9.75 19.25
C LYS A 796 -19.90 -10.16 20.29
N GLN A 797 -20.12 -11.46 20.47
CA GLN A 797 -21.00 -11.97 21.52
C GLN A 797 -20.46 -11.64 22.91
N LEU A 798 -19.15 -11.83 23.12
CA LEU A 798 -18.50 -11.45 24.38
C LEU A 798 -18.60 -9.94 24.66
N ALA A 799 -18.49 -9.10 23.63
CA ALA A 799 -18.70 -7.67 23.75
C ALA A 799 -20.13 -7.33 24.17
N ALA A 800 -21.13 -8.00 23.60
CA ALA A 800 -22.54 -7.84 23.97
C ALA A 800 -22.82 -8.26 25.44
N GLU A 801 -22.23 -9.36 25.88
CA GLU A 801 -22.31 -9.82 27.28
C GLU A 801 -21.61 -8.84 28.24
N THR A 802 -20.43 -8.35 27.84
CA THR A 802 -19.65 -7.37 28.62
C THR A 802 -20.40 -6.05 28.73
N LEU A 803 -20.96 -5.55 27.61
CA LEU A 803 -21.78 -4.34 27.58
C LEU A 803 -23.02 -4.47 28.47
N SER A 804 -23.71 -5.58 28.37
CA SER A 804 -24.93 -5.83 29.20
C SER A 804 -24.60 -5.83 30.69
N TRP A 805 -23.52 -6.49 31.09
CA TRP A 805 -23.03 -6.48 32.46
C TRP A 805 -22.59 -5.06 32.90
N PHE A 806 -21.86 -4.35 32.07
CA PHE A 806 -21.38 -2.98 32.32
C PHE A 806 -22.57 -2.05 32.57
N LEU A 807 -23.58 -2.04 31.71
CA LEU A 807 -24.77 -1.21 31.85
C LEU A 807 -25.55 -1.56 33.15
N ALA A 808 -25.66 -2.84 33.49
CA ALA A 808 -26.32 -3.28 34.72
C ALA A 808 -25.56 -2.85 35.98
N ARG A 809 -24.23 -2.87 35.96
CA ARG A 809 -23.38 -2.40 37.04
C ARG A 809 -23.50 -0.89 37.23
N GLU A 810 -23.34 -0.11 36.15
CA GLU A 810 -23.33 1.35 36.20
C GLU A 810 -24.70 1.95 36.57
N ASN A 811 -25.79 1.23 36.30
CA ASN A 811 -27.13 1.63 36.71
C ASN A 811 -27.42 1.36 38.20
N ARG A 812 -26.61 0.53 38.87
CA ARG A 812 -26.72 0.24 40.30
C ARG A 812 -25.71 0.98 41.16
N GLY A 813 -24.68 1.52 40.56
CA GLY A 813 -23.58 2.20 41.26
C GLY A 813 -23.96 3.58 41.73
N ASP A 814 -23.54 3.93 42.95
CA ASP A 814 -23.78 5.26 43.59
C ASP A 814 -22.68 6.30 43.21
N ALA A 815 -21.67 5.89 42.48
CA ALA A 815 -20.59 6.77 42.09
C ALA A 815 -21.06 7.77 41.01
N LYS A 816 -20.82 9.06 41.27
CA LYS A 816 -21.16 10.12 40.34
C LYS A 816 -20.07 10.34 39.33
N ILE A 817 -20.37 10.15 38.05
CA ILE A 817 -19.45 10.48 36.99
C ILE A 817 -19.22 12.00 36.91
N LEU A 818 -17.97 12.42 36.90
CA LEU A 818 -17.57 13.84 36.75
C LEU A 818 -17.13 14.14 35.33
N ALA A 819 -16.38 13.24 34.71
CA ALA A 819 -15.93 13.36 33.33
C ALA A 819 -15.65 11.98 32.69
N SER A 820 -15.83 11.89 31.39
CA SER A 820 -15.42 10.76 30.56
C SER A 820 -14.54 11.24 29.43
N GLU A 821 -13.51 10.47 29.05
CA GLU A 821 -12.52 10.83 28.02
C GLU A 821 -11.88 12.21 28.26
N ALA A 822 -11.63 12.51 29.56
CA ALA A 822 -11.08 13.79 29.96
C ALA A 822 -9.65 13.97 29.40
N ARG A 823 -9.48 14.96 28.53
CA ARG A 823 -8.17 15.26 27.95
C ARG A 823 -7.23 15.83 29.01
N ILE A 824 -6.03 15.30 29.04
CA ILE A 824 -4.95 15.80 29.87
C ILE A 824 -3.84 16.42 29.03
N ARG A 825 -3.19 17.41 29.63
CA ARG A 825 -1.91 17.96 29.21
C ARG A 825 -1.03 18.12 30.42
N LEU A 826 -0.01 17.28 30.56
CA LEU A 826 0.96 17.34 31.65
C LEU A 826 2.28 17.90 31.13
N GLU A 827 2.73 18.99 31.67
CA GLU A 827 4.04 19.60 31.37
C GLU A 827 5.03 19.31 32.50
N ILE A 828 6.20 18.81 32.14
CA ILE A 828 7.34 18.57 33.01
C ILE A 828 8.47 19.51 32.56
N PRO A 829 8.54 20.75 33.07
CA PRO A 829 9.45 21.79 32.57
C PRO A 829 10.92 21.42 32.67
N GLU A 830 11.34 20.77 33.75
CA GLU A 830 12.72 20.32 33.98
C GLU A 830 13.21 19.32 32.92
N ALA A 831 12.27 18.59 32.31
CA ALA A 831 12.55 17.65 31.24
C ALA A 831 12.13 18.16 29.86
N ARG A 832 11.58 19.38 29.76
CA ARG A 832 10.93 19.89 28.54
C ARG A 832 10.04 18.83 27.87
N LEU A 833 9.20 18.17 28.67
CA LEU A 833 8.32 17.08 28.24
C LEU A 833 6.86 17.52 28.37
N ARG A 834 6.10 17.38 27.28
CA ARG A 834 4.64 17.53 27.23
C ARG A 834 4.02 16.17 26.97
N LEU A 835 3.15 15.75 27.86
CA LEU A 835 2.36 14.54 27.71
C LEU A 835 0.90 14.90 27.49
N THR A 836 0.31 14.23 26.50
CA THR A 836 -1.12 14.31 26.19
C THR A 836 -1.76 12.94 26.38
N GLY A 837 -3.02 12.92 26.73
CA GLY A 837 -3.76 11.67 26.92
C GLY A 837 -5.22 11.94 27.21
N LYS A 838 -5.92 10.84 27.47
CA LYS A 838 -7.34 10.87 27.88
C LYS A 838 -7.52 9.92 29.06
N MET A 839 -8.20 10.37 30.09
CA MET A 839 -8.66 9.53 31.21
C MET A 839 -10.02 8.97 30.87
N ASP A 840 -10.20 7.64 30.90
CA ASP A 840 -11.45 6.99 30.50
C ASP A 840 -12.64 7.50 31.31
N ALA A 841 -12.50 7.54 32.65
CA ALA A 841 -13.54 8.05 33.51
C ALA A 841 -12.99 8.64 34.83
N ILE A 842 -13.62 9.72 35.32
CA ILE A 842 -13.37 10.34 36.63
C ILE A 842 -14.67 10.32 37.42
N PHE A 843 -14.62 9.75 38.63
CA PHE A 843 -15.78 9.62 39.52
C PHE A 843 -15.59 10.40 40.81
N GLU A 844 -16.71 10.86 41.37
CA GLU A 844 -16.83 11.25 42.75
C GLU A 844 -17.48 10.10 43.54
N THR A 845 -16.72 9.51 44.42
CA THR A 845 -17.12 8.37 45.25
C THR A 845 -17.16 8.77 46.72
N GLY A 846 -17.68 7.90 47.60
CA GLY A 846 -17.63 8.14 49.04
C GLY A 846 -16.22 8.21 49.63
N ALA A 847 -15.21 7.72 48.93
CA ALA A 847 -13.80 7.79 49.30
C ALA A 847 -13.07 9.04 48.72
N GLY A 848 -13.74 9.78 47.82
CA GLY A 848 -13.19 10.96 47.14
C GLY A 848 -13.12 10.78 45.64
N ILE A 849 -12.17 11.43 44.98
CA ILE A 849 -11.99 11.38 43.54
C ILE A 849 -11.30 10.08 43.14
N GLU A 850 -11.89 9.40 42.19
CA GLU A 850 -11.35 8.15 41.56
C GLU A 850 -11.11 8.38 40.09
N ILE A 851 -9.89 8.02 39.60
CA ILE A 851 -9.58 7.91 38.19
C ILE A 851 -9.63 6.41 37.83
N ARG A 852 -10.50 6.06 36.88
CA ARG A 852 -10.70 4.67 36.44
C ARG A 852 -10.25 4.52 34.99
N ASP A 853 -9.49 3.47 34.74
CA ASP A 853 -8.97 3.07 33.43
C ASP A 853 -9.53 1.68 33.07
N PHE A 854 -10.31 1.60 32.00
CA PHE A 854 -10.95 0.38 31.56
C PHE A 854 -9.99 -0.48 30.76
N LYS A 855 -9.96 -1.77 31.06
CA LYS A 855 -9.16 -2.77 30.33
C LYS A 855 -10.09 -3.83 29.75
N THR A 856 -9.99 -4.02 28.44
CA THR A 856 -10.77 -5.01 27.67
C THR A 856 -10.05 -6.35 27.53
N GLY A 857 -8.80 -6.43 28.00
CA GLY A 857 -8.07 -7.69 28.10
C GLY A 857 -8.62 -8.61 29.17
N ARG A 858 -8.30 -9.91 29.10
CA ARG A 858 -8.65 -10.89 30.13
C ARG A 858 -7.56 -10.95 31.19
N THR A 859 -7.93 -10.98 32.44
CA THR A 859 -7.02 -11.24 33.56
C THR A 859 -7.65 -12.26 34.51
N GLN A 860 -6.81 -13.14 35.07
CA GLN A 860 -7.17 -14.05 36.15
C GLN A 860 -6.59 -13.59 37.51
N THR A 861 -6.09 -12.36 37.57
CA THR A 861 -5.43 -11.83 38.74
C THR A 861 -6.47 -11.56 39.84
N ASP A 862 -6.19 -12.00 41.06
CA ASP A 862 -6.92 -11.67 42.26
C ASP A 862 -7.06 -10.16 42.42
N PRO A 863 -8.24 -9.63 42.88
CA PRO A 863 -8.44 -8.20 43.11
C PRO A 863 -7.38 -7.51 43.96
N ALA A 864 -6.86 -8.19 45.01
CA ALA A 864 -5.78 -7.63 45.85
C ALA A 864 -4.48 -7.43 45.07
N LYS A 865 -4.09 -8.39 44.24
CA LYS A 865 -2.90 -8.27 43.37
C LYS A 865 -3.16 -7.24 42.24
N LEU A 866 -4.40 -7.09 41.83
CA LEU A 866 -4.77 -6.09 40.83
C LEU A 866 -4.67 -4.66 41.41
N ALA A 867 -5.01 -4.46 42.68
CA ALA A 867 -4.79 -3.22 43.38
C ALA A 867 -3.29 -2.82 43.41
N ASP A 868 -2.39 -3.79 43.64
CA ASP A 868 -0.97 -3.55 43.55
C ASP A 868 -0.53 -3.20 42.11
N LYS A 869 -1.11 -3.83 41.08
CA LYS A 869 -0.88 -3.45 39.70
C LYS A 869 -1.37 -2.05 39.39
N SER A 870 -2.52 -1.63 39.89
CA SER A 870 -3.05 -0.27 39.76
C SER A 870 -2.08 0.76 40.36
N LYS A 871 -1.50 0.42 41.50
CA LYS A 871 -0.51 1.26 42.19
C LYS A 871 0.78 1.47 41.37
N VAL A 872 1.20 0.50 40.57
CA VAL A 872 2.42 0.58 39.76
C VAL A 872 2.15 0.97 38.31
N ASN A 873 0.90 1.02 37.87
CA ASN A 873 0.54 1.32 36.51
C ASN A 873 1.03 2.71 36.06
N PHE A 874 1.73 2.75 34.96
CA PHE A 874 2.37 3.97 34.45
C PHE A 874 1.35 5.02 34.01
N GLN A 875 0.30 4.61 33.29
CA GLN A 875 -0.74 5.51 32.79
C GLN A 875 -1.50 6.15 33.95
N LEU A 876 -1.98 5.33 34.91
CA LEU A 876 -2.72 5.83 36.09
C LEU A 876 -1.89 6.79 36.94
N ARG A 877 -0.59 6.52 37.14
CA ARG A 877 0.31 7.43 37.84
C ARG A 877 0.47 8.75 37.09
N THR A 878 0.59 8.71 35.77
CA THR A 878 0.69 9.90 34.93
C THR A 878 -0.60 10.69 34.94
N TYR A 879 -1.75 10.01 34.90
CA TYR A 879 -3.07 10.65 35.01
C TYR A 879 -3.28 11.29 36.38
N ALA A 880 -2.87 10.63 37.43
CA ALA A 880 -2.94 11.19 38.79
C ALA A 880 -2.07 12.47 38.95
N LEU A 881 -0.85 12.48 38.40
CA LEU A 881 0.00 13.67 38.34
C LEU A 881 -0.63 14.79 37.52
N ALA A 882 -1.25 14.47 36.38
CA ALA A 882 -1.91 15.47 35.56
C ALA A 882 -3.13 16.07 36.28
N TYR A 883 -3.92 15.23 36.94
CA TYR A 883 -5.06 15.66 37.75
C TYR A 883 -4.63 16.55 38.94
N GLU A 884 -3.61 16.13 39.72
CA GLU A 884 -3.04 16.89 40.82
C GLU A 884 -2.61 18.27 40.35
N ARG A 885 -1.93 18.37 39.21
CA ARG A 885 -1.46 19.65 38.68
C ARG A 885 -2.60 20.57 38.20
N GLN A 886 -3.70 20.01 37.76
CA GLN A 886 -4.83 20.75 37.23
C GLN A 886 -5.78 21.21 38.35
N HIS A 887 -5.87 20.47 39.46
CA HIS A 887 -6.82 20.70 40.54
C HIS A 887 -6.19 20.98 41.89
N ASP A 888 -4.84 21.10 41.95
CA ASP A 888 -4.05 21.31 43.19
C ASP A 888 -4.32 20.21 44.25
N LYS A 889 -4.85 19.05 43.83
CA LYS A 889 -5.19 17.95 44.71
C LYS A 889 -5.07 16.62 43.95
N ALA A 890 -4.32 15.66 44.49
CA ALA A 890 -4.24 14.32 43.94
C ALA A 890 -5.58 13.58 44.07
N PRO A 891 -5.91 12.68 43.11
CA PRO A 891 -7.07 11.78 43.26
C PRO A 891 -6.85 10.85 44.44
N GLU A 892 -7.91 10.49 45.16
CA GLU A 892 -7.85 9.57 46.28
C GLU A 892 -7.61 8.15 45.82
N LEU A 893 -8.21 7.76 44.70
CA LEU A 893 -8.12 6.40 44.15
C LEU A 893 -7.73 6.38 42.67
N VAL A 894 -6.99 5.36 42.28
CA VAL A 894 -6.77 4.98 40.89
C VAL A 894 -7.16 3.50 40.72
N THR A 895 -7.91 3.19 39.68
CA THR A 895 -8.52 1.87 39.50
C THR A 895 -8.25 1.32 38.10
N LEU A 896 -7.74 0.09 38.03
CA LEU A 896 -7.79 -0.72 36.82
C LEU A 896 -9.06 -1.58 36.86
N ASP A 897 -9.88 -1.44 35.82
CA ASP A 897 -11.17 -2.15 35.71
C ASP A 897 -11.16 -3.06 34.49
N TYR A 898 -10.99 -4.36 34.70
CA TYR A 898 -11.03 -5.38 33.67
C TYR A 898 -12.47 -5.82 33.41
N VAL A 899 -13.14 -5.11 32.54
CA VAL A 899 -14.58 -5.23 32.28
C VAL A 899 -14.99 -6.60 31.75
N VAL A 900 -14.13 -7.27 30.98
CA VAL A 900 -14.42 -8.62 30.42
C VAL A 900 -14.39 -9.70 31.50
N THR A 901 -13.45 -9.64 32.40
CA THR A 901 -13.34 -10.60 33.52
C THR A 901 -14.05 -10.14 34.77
N ARG A 902 -14.61 -8.91 34.78
CA ARG A 902 -15.41 -8.34 35.88
C ARG A 902 -14.60 -8.20 37.16
N ILE A 903 -13.31 -7.87 37.04
CA ILE A 903 -12.39 -7.77 38.17
C ILE A 903 -11.81 -6.34 38.17
N GLU A 904 -11.93 -5.65 39.29
CA GLU A 904 -11.36 -4.33 39.49
C GLU A 904 -10.38 -4.31 40.67
N GLY A 905 -9.39 -3.44 40.59
CA GLY A 905 -8.44 -3.22 41.67
C GLY A 905 -8.11 -1.74 41.84
N SER A 906 -8.41 -1.22 43.01
CA SER A 906 -8.22 0.19 43.34
C SER A 906 -7.04 0.38 44.29
N ALA A 907 -6.29 1.46 44.11
CA ALA A 907 -5.15 1.80 44.95
C ALA A 907 -5.07 3.29 45.28
N HIS A 908 -4.52 3.61 46.44
CA HIS A 908 -4.12 4.98 46.81
C HIS A 908 -2.70 5.24 46.32
N LEU A 909 -2.46 6.40 45.73
CA LEU A 909 -1.13 6.86 45.35
C LEU A 909 -0.62 7.91 46.39
N SER A 910 0.42 7.54 47.12
CA SER A 910 1.06 8.50 48.04
C SER A 910 1.83 9.56 47.25
N ALA A 911 2.02 10.73 47.87
CA ALA A 911 2.85 11.79 47.29
C ALA A 911 4.31 11.34 47.00
N ALA A 912 4.82 10.36 47.73
CA ALA A 912 6.13 9.79 47.41
C ALA A 912 6.12 8.99 46.10
N ILE A 913 5.06 8.21 45.81
CA ILE A 913 4.89 7.48 44.56
C ILE A 913 4.81 8.45 43.39
N LEU A 914 4.05 9.52 43.52
CA LEU A 914 3.90 10.54 42.48
C LEU A 914 5.21 11.29 42.21
N ARG A 915 5.97 11.65 43.27
CA ARG A 915 7.32 12.25 43.11
C ARG A 915 8.28 11.29 42.37
N ASN A 916 8.33 10.03 42.78
CA ASN A 916 9.16 9.03 42.11
C ASN A 916 8.76 8.81 40.64
N HIS A 917 7.48 8.83 40.36
CA HIS A 917 6.99 8.71 38.99
C HIS A 917 7.39 9.92 38.14
N ARG A 918 7.29 11.16 38.69
CA ARG A 918 7.77 12.37 38.04
C ARG A 918 9.27 12.29 37.71
N ALA A 919 10.10 11.81 38.65
CA ALA A 919 11.51 11.59 38.40
C ALA A 919 11.74 10.57 37.27
N LYS A 920 10.90 9.51 37.20
CA LYS A 920 10.94 8.54 36.12
C LYS A 920 10.59 9.16 34.76
N LEU A 921 9.61 10.06 34.69
CA LEU A 921 9.27 10.80 33.46
C LEU A 921 10.45 11.65 32.96
N VAL A 922 11.20 12.29 33.89
CA VAL A 922 12.44 13.05 33.57
C VAL A 922 13.49 12.11 32.98
N GLU A 923 13.76 10.98 33.66
CA GLU A 923 14.72 9.98 33.19
C GLU A 923 14.39 9.50 31.76
N LEU A 924 13.13 9.17 31.49
CA LEU A 924 12.69 8.69 30.18
C LEU A 924 12.86 9.77 29.09
N ALA A 925 12.56 11.03 29.41
CA ALA A 925 12.78 12.13 28.48
C ALA A 925 14.28 12.33 28.15
N ASP A 926 15.14 12.20 29.14
CA ASP A 926 16.59 12.29 28.93
C ASP A 926 17.13 11.14 28.08
N ARG A 927 16.65 9.90 28.32
CA ARG A 927 16.99 8.74 27.50
C ARG A 927 16.50 8.89 26.05
N LEU A 928 15.30 9.44 25.83
CA LEU A 928 14.80 9.73 24.49
C LEU A 928 15.70 10.74 23.76
N ARG A 929 16.16 11.80 24.43
CA ARG A 929 17.11 12.76 23.86
C ARG A 929 18.46 12.16 23.53
N GLN A 930 18.91 11.23 24.34
CA GLN A 930 20.13 10.44 24.10
C GLN A 930 19.94 9.40 23.00
N ARG A 931 18.71 9.29 22.46
CA ARG A 931 18.33 8.29 21.44
C ARG A 931 18.62 6.86 21.91
N ASP A 932 18.39 6.58 23.19
CA ASP A 932 18.49 5.24 23.75
C ASP A 932 17.27 4.41 23.34
N PHE A 933 17.37 3.71 22.21
CA PHE A 933 16.35 2.81 21.68
C PHE A 933 16.77 1.33 21.80
N ALA A 934 17.68 1.01 22.72
CA ALA A 934 18.07 -0.37 22.95
C ALA A 934 16.87 -1.24 23.33
N PRO A 935 16.73 -2.45 22.79
CA PRO A 935 15.64 -3.34 23.12
C PRO A 935 15.70 -3.74 24.60
N ASN A 936 14.54 -3.79 25.23
CA ASN A 936 14.43 -4.37 26.57
C ASN A 936 14.35 -5.88 26.44
N LEU A 937 15.45 -6.57 26.67
CA LEU A 937 15.54 -8.03 26.51
C LEU A 937 14.56 -8.78 27.40
N SER A 938 14.24 -8.26 28.60
CA SER A 938 13.24 -8.87 29.49
C SER A 938 11.78 -8.64 29.03
N ALA A 939 11.55 -7.74 28.08
CA ALA A 939 10.24 -7.43 27.53
C ALA A 939 10.07 -7.93 26.08
N LEU A 940 11.06 -8.58 25.48
CA LEU A 940 11.01 -9.07 24.10
C LEU A 940 9.79 -9.94 23.82
N HIS A 941 9.41 -10.82 24.75
CA HIS A 941 8.20 -11.68 24.65
C HIS A 941 6.88 -10.90 24.67
N SER A 942 6.89 -9.64 25.08
CA SER A 942 5.72 -8.77 25.16
C SER A 942 5.80 -7.56 24.22
N CYS A 943 6.93 -7.40 23.50
CA CYS A 943 7.04 -6.29 22.56
C CYS A 943 6.05 -6.45 21.39
N ALA A 944 5.65 -5.37 20.76
CA ALA A 944 4.62 -5.42 19.74
C ALA A 944 5.02 -6.29 18.54
N ALA A 945 6.30 -6.31 18.19
CA ALA A 945 6.83 -7.23 17.18
C ALA A 945 6.57 -8.69 17.56
N VAL A 946 6.73 -9.06 18.84
CA VAL A 946 6.44 -10.42 19.32
C VAL A 946 4.96 -10.69 19.45
N ARG A 947 4.18 -9.74 19.97
CA ARG A 947 2.71 -9.88 20.06
C ARG A 947 2.09 -10.03 18.68
N TYR A 948 2.67 -9.36 17.71
CA TYR A 948 2.18 -9.39 16.34
C TYR A 948 2.52 -10.71 15.63
N TYR A 949 3.73 -11.24 15.86
CA TYR A 949 4.26 -12.41 15.17
C TYR A 949 4.24 -13.71 16.00
N GLY A 950 3.80 -13.70 17.23
CA GLY A 950 3.76 -14.89 18.04
C GLY A 950 2.81 -14.80 19.23
N ASN A 951 1.86 -15.73 19.33
CA ASN A 951 1.14 -15.98 20.57
C ASN A 951 2.12 -16.53 21.59
N GLY A 952 2.60 -15.68 22.42
CA GLY A 952 3.02 -15.80 23.79
C GLY A 952 4.01 -16.83 24.19
N GLU A 953 4.65 -17.24 24.79
CA GLU A 953 5.55 -18.12 25.52
C GLU A 953 6.93 -18.27 24.84
N VAL A 954 7.72 -17.23 24.92
CA VAL A 954 9.15 -17.41 25.04
C VAL A 954 9.36 -17.63 26.53
N GLU A 955 9.57 -18.86 26.92
CA GLU A 955 10.10 -19.16 28.24
C GLU A 955 11.41 -18.39 28.40
N ALA A 956 11.47 -17.61 29.47
CA ALA A 956 12.69 -16.93 29.88
C ALA A 956 13.59 -18.02 30.52
N ASP A 957 14.34 -18.73 29.69
CA ASP A 957 15.46 -19.49 30.15
C ASP A 957 16.72 -18.62 30.06
N GLU A 958 17.14 -18.27 31.25
CA GLU A 958 18.47 -17.94 31.75
C GLU A 958 19.42 -17.16 30.82
N ALA A 959 19.57 -15.88 31.10
CA ALA A 959 20.88 -15.21 31.11
C ALA A 959 20.94 -14.23 32.29
#